data_368cc1d662a572373240b5b7ef6acafa
#
_entry.id   368cc1d662a572373240b5b7ef6acafa
#
_cell.length_a   1.000
_cell.length_b   1.000
_cell.length_c   1.000
_cell.angle_alpha   90.00
_cell.angle_beta   90.00
_cell.angle_gamma   90.00
#
_symmetry.space_group_name_H-M   'P 1'
#
loop_
_entity.id
_entity.type
_entity.pdbx_description
1 polymer ?
#
loop_
_entity_poly.entity_id
_entity_poly.type
_entity_poly.pdbx_seq_one_letter_code
_entity_poly.pdbx_strand_id
1 'polypeptide(L)'
;MSQPLTPTALPRAPSAHLLRERLHDALLGPTYRLRLFCAPAGYGKTVLLNDCMRRSDADVRCLWLDLGGHAPTLAQFCRRLADGLGLPAQVADDADALLAHLQCSKDHWWLAFDDFPTDASVELNAWIDHLLRSQAPVQLWVSCRQRPTWKLARLLLEGQLLELGANELAFTRDELETLVGRLDPLASAATTARLWQQTQGWCAGVKLQLSAQVRNERAGASWLREYLGGELLAPLSGEERDLLLAAAYLPRLSVDFCQRLWPHGNAGALLRGLVQSESFFMPVGSDGQWYRLLPAVALALQGELCTASLNRLRLDTCRLLCEDGFIDEAIELALCTQQPEMAASLMERLTLDWMFSERHLHTWLDWLTRLPLRALDSSPNLIYLNVRALLSVWRLDDAQTYLARLAWATPQPKARNNNRLLANWQALQGTLLGLSGDAQGAREHCQQALQHLELRDWPSSFLCYSTLARVAMAAGEPEEAKALLDSSLQLARRHGCIASEVLINADRIRMLILCNEWELAESVLQECFELVADDGGHHDLLLSRLMLLRGELHLLRGNLPECENLLRAGLQRGIDSSDPYVLHALVGLSEAAACKGELEQAHLHLRSAERHMQRCRVSEGCYKGLIDYQHMRLMVRQQDWQAIVLLARKAIAEGVGRLPPLHAPSLPQRLQLILALAECGLGKRDHAATRLQALLETCEQMGFFSLLPEAQVALVHVDQQRGVRHPGQAPALVRTSLLAGLTGLAGASLSATPGAQDGLTSREFSVLQLVAHGLSNQEISEQLFISLNTVKAHTVKINHKLGVKRRTQAVMRAKSLGMLA
;
A
#
# COMPACT_ATOMS: atom_id res chain seq x y z
N MET A 1 -30.71 47.05 -21.41
CA MET A 1 -29.78 47.60 -22.40
C MET A 1 -28.50 46.83 -22.31
N SER A 2 -28.36 45.80 -23.12
CA SER A 2 -27.19 44.92 -23.19
C SER A 2 -26.10 45.64 -24.02
N GLN A 3 -24.93 45.82 -23.46
CA GLN A 3 -23.75 46.34 -24.19
C GLN A 3 -23.39 45.40 -25.35
N PRO A 4 -23.00 45.92 -26.53
CA PRO A 4 -22.50 45.11 -27.62
C PRO A 4 -21.14 44.53 -27.23
N LEU A 5 -21.07 43.20 -27.12
CA LEU A 5 -19.83 42.49 -26.88
C LEU A 5 -19.00 42.48 -28.18
N THR A 6 -17.89 43.21 -28.19
CA THR A 6 -16.87 43.18 -29.26
C THR A 6 -16.23 41.79 -29.37
N PRO A 7 -15.76 41.34 -30.55
CA PRO A 7 -15.06 40.06 -30.72
C PRO A 7 -13.83 40.10 -29.81
N THR A 8 -13.82 39.17 -28.84
CA THR A 8 -12.96 39.24 -27.69
C THR A 8 -11.56 38.76 -28.02
N ALA A 9 -10.59 39.58 -27.71
CA ALA A 9 -9.19 39.17 -27.64
C ALA A 9 -9.07 37.99 -26.67
N LEU A 10 -8.18 37.05 -27.00
CA LEU A 10 -7.91 35.90 -26.14
C LEU A 10 -7.71 36.26 -24.66
N PRO A 11 -8.28 35.58 -23.70
CA PRO A 11 -8.13 35.88 -22.27
C PRO A 11 -6.66 35.97 -21.86
N ARG A 12 -6.34 36.82 -20.88
CA ARG A 12 -4.98 36.88 -20.33
C ARG A 12 -4.66 35.59 -19.58
N ALA A 13 -3.48 35.02 -19.85
CA ALA A 13 -3.00 33.87 -19.08
C ALA A 13 -2.85 34.26 -17.60
N PRO A 14 -3.28 33.40 -16.65
CA PRO A 14 -3.08 33.65 -15.22
C PRO A 14 -1.58 33.76 -14.86
N SER A 15 -1.24 34.60 -13.88
CA SER A 15 0.09 34.58 -13.28
C SER A 15 0.30 33.20 -12.60
N ALA A 16 1.50 32.64 -12.67
CA ALA A 16 1.84 31.31 -12.14
C ALA A 16 1.00 30.16 -12.76
N HIS A 17 0.93 30.17 -14.08
CA HIS A 17 0.27 29.10 -14.82
C HIS A 17 1.24 27.96 -15.13
N LEU A 18 0.73 26.73 -14.98
CA LEU A 18 1.45 25.52 -15.34
C LEU A 18 1.03 25.08 -16.73
N LEU A 19 2.00 25.01 -17.64
CA LEU A 19 1.76 24.46 -18.96
C LEU A 19 1.60 22.93 -18.87
N ARG A 20 0.55 22.38 -19.46
CA ARG A 20 0.17 20.96 -19.36
C ARG A 20 0.54 20.23 -20.65
N GLU A 21 1.85 19.94 -20.80
CA GLU A 21 2.41 19.36 -22.03
C GLU A 21 1.67 18.08 -22.45
N ARG A 22 1.36 17.17 -21.52
CA ARG A 22 0.62 15.93 -21.82
C ARG A 22 -0.74 16.16 -22.50
N LEU A 23 -1.44 17.25 -22.16
CA LEU A 23 -2.71 17.62 -22.78
C LEU A 23 -2.51 18.35 -24.09
N HIS A 24 -1.48 19.17 -24.20
CA HIS A 24 -1.14 19.83 -25.44
C HIS A 24 -0.79 18.84 -26.54
N ASP A 25 0.04 17.83 -26.24
CA ASP A 25 0.42 16.82 -27.21
C ASP A 25 -0.79 16.03 -27.73
N ALA A 26 -1.73 15.70 -26.83
CA ALA A 26 -2.97 15.03 -27.22
C ALA A 26 -3.92 15.92 -28.05
N LEU A 27 -3.95 17.24 -27.77
CA LEU A 27 -4.88 18.18 -28.38
C LEU A 27 -4.39 18.72 -29.73
N LEU A 28 -3.10 18.95 -29.90
CA LEU A 28 -2.53 19.58 -31.08
C LEU A 28 -2.07 18.58 -32.15
N GLY A 29 -1.76 17.32 -31.78
CA GLY A 29 -1.24 16.33 -32.72
C GLY A 29 -2.25 15.86 -33.78
N PRO A 30 -3.41 15.27 -33.43
CA PRO A 30 -4.39 14.75 -34.41
C PRO A 30 -5.38 15.82 -34.88
N THR A 31 -5.90 15.64 -36.11
CA THR A 31 -6.92 16.52 -36.69
C THR A 31 -8.32 16.13 -36.21
N TYR A 32 -8.69 16.54 -35.00
CA TYR A 32 -10.08 16.34 -34.52
C TYR A 32 -11.02 17.41 -35.10
N ARG A 33 -12.22 17.00 -35.39
CA ARG A 33 -13.34 17.91 -35.78
C ARG A 33 -13.88 18.65 -34.59
N LEU A 34 -13.97 17.95 -33.45
CA LEU A 34 -14.45 18.49 -32.17
C LEU A 34 -13.51 18.11 -31.03
N ARG A 35 -13.10 19.12 -30.28
CA ARG A 35 -12.44 18.97 -28.97
C ARG A 35 -13.37 19.49 -27.90
N LEU A 36 -13.82 18.59 -27.04
CA LEU A 36 -14.82 18.89 -26.01
C LEU A 36 -14.18 18.80 -24.62
N PHE A 37 -14.20 19.89 -23.87
CA PHE A 37 -13.72 19.98 -22.50
C PHE A 37 -14.94 20.02 -21.57
N CYS A 38 -15.33 18.88 -21.02
CA CYS A 38 -16.52 18.75 -20.20
C CYS A 38 -16.13 18.43 -18.75
N ALA A 39 -16.26 19.44 -17.87
CA ALA A 39 -15.97 19.29 -16.44
C ALA A 39 -16.62 20.41 -15.63
N PRO A 40 -16.81 20.22 -14.30
CA PRO A 40 -17.28 21.28 -13.40
C PRO A 40 -16.42 22.54 -13.42
N ALA A 41 -16.86 23.57 -12.71
CA ALA A 41 -16.09 24.80 -12.57
C ALA A 41 -14.71 24.54 -11.92
N GLY A 42 -13.68 25.28 -12.36
CA GLY A 42 -12.36 25.24 -11.75
C GLY A 42 -11.41 24.12 -12.18
N TYR A 43 -11.73 23.31 -13.20
CA TYR A 43 -10.83 22.31 -13.78
C TYR A 43 -9.86 22.86 -14.83
N GLY A 44 -9.87 24.17 -15.07
CA GLY A 44 -8.90 24.83 -15.95
C GLY A 44 -9.26 24.76 -17.45
N LYS A 45 -10.50 24.46 -17.82
CA LYS A 45 -10.99 24.37 -19.22
C LYS A 45 -10.62 25.60 -20.05
N THR A 46 -11.04 26.80 -19.62
CA THR A 46 -10.78 28.09 -20.26
C THR A 46 -9.27 28.37 -20.41
N VAL A 47 -8.47 28.01 -19.39
CA VAL A 47 -7.01 28.20 -19.42
C VAL A 47 -6.36 27.29 -20.47
N LEU A 48 -6.74 26.00 -20.48
CA LEU A 48 -6.21 25.04 -21.45
C LEU A 48 -6.63 25.40 -22.88
N LEU A 49 -7.90 25.77 -23.06
CA LEU A 49 -8.41 26.22 -24.36
C LEU A 49 -7.63 27.46 -24.88
N ASN A 50 -7.39 28.43 -24.00
CA ASN A 50 -6.61 29.63 -24.32
C ASN A 50 -5.15 29.29 -24.69
N ASP A 51 -4.53 28.39 -23.96
CA ASP A 51 -3.17 27.93 -24.25
C ASP A 51 -3.06 27.27 -25.63
N CYS A 52 -4.04 26.44 -26.00
CA CYS A 52 -4.09 25.78 -27.29
C CYS A 52 -4.30 26.82 -28.43
N MET A 53 -5.21 27.78 -28.23
CA MET A 53 -5.45 28.83 -29.22
C MET A 53 -4.20 29.72 -29.48
N ARG A 54 -3.40 30.01 -28.44
CA ARG A 54 -2.15 30.77 -28.54
C ARG A 54 -1.02 30.02 -29.26
N ARG A 55 -1.14 28.72 -29.37
CA ARG A 55 -0.15 27.85 -30.00
C ARG A 55 -0.60 27.27 -31.35
N SER A 56 -1.69 27.84 -31.89
CA SER A 56 -2.11 27.50 -33.26
C SER A 56 -1.03 27.79 -34.29
N ASP A 57 -0.99 27.00 -35.34
CA ASP A 57 -0.10 27.25 -36.47
C ASP A 57 -0.44 28.57 -37.16
N ALA A 58 0.56 29.16 -37.81
CA ALA A 58 0.41 30.46 -38.48
C ALA A 58 -0.67 30.46 -39.60
N ASP A 59 -0.98 29.30 -40.14
CA ASP A 59 -1.97 29.14 -41.22
C ASP A 59 -3.40 28.93 -40.70
N VAL A 60 -3.61 28.87 -39.38
CA VAL A 60 -4.91 28.63 -38.76
C VAL A 60 -5.44 29.94 -38.16
N ARG A 61 -6.65 30.28 -38.54
CA ARG A 61 -7.36 31.43 -37.96
C ARG A 61 -8.15 31.01 -36.74
N CYS A 62 -7.93 31.68 -35.60
CA CYS A 62 -8.62 31.41 -34.34
C CYS A 62 -9.68 32.46 -34.05
N LEU A 63 -10.86 31.99 -33.65
CA LEU A 63 -11.94 32.83 -33.13
C LEU A 63 -12.36 32.37 -31.77
N TRP A 64 -12.43 33.28 -30.80
CA TRP A 64 -12.89 33.00 -29.44
C TRP A 64 -14.26 33.65 -29.19
N LEU A 65 -15.22 32.82 -28.76
CA LEU A 65 -16.52 33.27 -28.32
C LEU A 65 -16.74 32.82 -26.87
N ASP A 66 -16.74 33.76 -25.95
CA ASP A 66 -17.10 33.53 -24.55
C ASP A 66 -18.64 33.58 -24.45
N LEU A 67 -19.28 32.49 -24.09
CA LEU A 67 -20.73 32.40 -23.93
C LEU A 67 -21.16 32.64 -22.49
N GLY A 68 -20.24 32.54 -21.53
CA GLY A 68 -20.47 32.82 -20.11
C GLY A 68 -21.58 31.98 -19.48
N GLY A 69 -21.82 30.79 -19.98
CA GLY A 69 -22.88 29.88 -19.53
C GLY A 69 -24.31 30.34 -19.84
N HIS A 70 -24.50 31.47 -20.56
CA HIS A 70 -25.81 31.97 -20.94
C HIS A 70 -26.21 31.44 -22.30
N ALA A 71 -27.48 30.95 -22.39
CA ALA A 71 -28.04 30.42 -23.64
C ALA A 71 -28.41 31.57 -24.58
N PRO A 72 -27.64 31.89 -25.64
CA PRO A 72 -28.07 32.81 -26.66
C PRO A 72 -29.14 32.18 -27.55
N THR A 73 -30.00 32.96 -28.13
CA THR A 73 -30.82 32.50 -29.26
C THR A 73 -29.93 32.17 -30.45
N LEU A 74 -30.36 31.28 -31.36
CA LEU A 74 -29.64 30.94 -32.58
C LEU A 74 -29.22 32.22 -33.36
N ALA A 75 -30.13 33.18 -33.52
CA ALA A 75 -29.84 34.44 -34.21
C ALA A 75 -28.76 35.27 -33.50
N GLN A 76 -28.77 35.35 -32.17
CA GLN A 76 -27.74 36.04 -31.40
C GLN A 76 -26.38 35.36 -31.53
N PHE A 77 -26.39 34.00 -31.49
CA PHE A 77 -25.14 33.20 -31.66
C PHE A 77 -24.58 33.41 -33.06
N CYS A 78 -25.38 33.29 -34.12
CA CYS A 78 -24.96 33.46 -35.51
C CYS A 78 -24.40 34.89 -35.75
N ARG A 79 -25.04 35.89 -35.17
CA ARG A 79 -24.57 37.27 -35.25
C ARG A 79 -23.20 37.46 -34.62
N ARG A 80 -23.01 36.93 -33.40
CA ARG A 80 -21.70 37.01 -32.71
C ARG A 80 -20.63 36.24 -33.49
N LEU A 81 -20.96 35.07 -34.06
CA LEU A 81 -20.05 34.28 -34.85
C LEU A 81 -19.67 35.03 -36.15
N ALA A 82 -20.65 35.55 -36.87
CA ALA A 82 -20.42 36.33 -38.11
C ALA A 82 -19.60 37.61 -37.88
N ASP A 83 -19.90 38.37 -36.81
CA ASP A 83 -19.12 39.53 -36.40
C ASP A 83 -17.68 39.20 -36.14
N GLY A 84 -17.43 38.05 -35.40
CA GLY A 84 -16.10 37.54 -35.15
C GLY A 84 -15.33 37.11 -36.39
N LEU A 85 -16.05 36.60 -37.40
CA LEU A 85 -15.50 36.24 -38.71
C LEU A 85 -15.34 37.44 -39.67
N GLY A 86 -15.82 38.62 -39.29
CA GLY A 86 -15.79 39.82 -40.12
C GLY A 86 -16.78 39.79 -41.30
N LEU A 87 -17.89 39.06 -41.16
CA LEU A 87 -18.88 38.86 -42.20
C LEU A 87 -19.96 39.98 -42.17
N PRO A 88 -20.57 40.30 -43.37
CA PRO A 88 -21.57 41.34 -43.43
C PRO A 88 -22.87 40.92 -42.71
N ALA A 89 -23.64 41.91 -42.22
CA ALA A 89 -24.86 41.69 -41.42
C ALA A 89 -25.90 40.78 -42.13
N GLN A 90 -25.97 40.79 -43.44
CA GLN A 90 -26.85 39.96 -44.24
C GLN A 90 -26.61 38.47 -44.06
N VAL A 91 -25.36 38.07 -43.85
CA VAL A 91 -24.97 36.67 -43.53
C VAL A 91 -25.18 36.35 -42.04
N ALA A 92 -25.03 37.37 -41.20
CA ALA A 92 -25.19 37.26 -39.76
C ALA A 92 -26.63 36.98 -39.31
N ASP A 93 -27.61 37.42 -40.07
CA ASP A 93 -29.04 37.27 -39.74
C ASP A 93 -29.66 35.96 -40.31
N ASP A 94 -28.93 35.22 -41.16
CA ASP A 94 -29.34 33.95 -41.76
C ASP A 94 -28.39 32.81 -41.35
N ALA A 95 -28.88 31.89 -40.53
CA ALA A 95 -28.11 30.76 -40.01
C ALA A 95 -27.62 29.78 -41.10
N ASP A 96 -28.44 29.58 -42.14
CA ASP A 96 -28.10 28.71 -43.29
C ASP A 96 -27.06 29.40 -44.20
N ALA A 97 -27.20 30.72 -44.42
CA ALA A 97 -26.20 31.51 -45.19
C ALA A 97 -24.82 31.49 -44.47
N LEU A 98 -24.80 31.60 -43.16
CA LEU A 98 -23.59 31.54 -42.36
C LEU A 98 -22.94 30.15 -42.47
N LEU A 99 -23.71 29.06 -42.40
CA LEU A 99 -23.24 27.70 -42.56
C LEU A 99 -22.67 27.46 -43.97
N ALA A 100 -23.39 27.92 -45.03
CA ALA A 100 -22.89 27.85 -46.40
C ALA A 100 -21.57 28.65 -46.59
N HIS A 101 -21.46 29.81 -45.96
CA HIS A 101 -20.23 30.60 -46.00
C HIS A 101 -19.05 29.83 -45.35
N LEU A 102 -19.26 29.20 -44.19
CA LEU A 102 -18.23 28.38 -43.52
C LEU A 102 -17.83 27.16 -44.36
N GLN A 103 -18.77 26.55 -45.08
CA GLN A 103 -18.49 25.43 -45.98
C GLN A 103 -17.64 25.84 -47.20
N CYS A 104 -17.87 27.05 -47.75
CA CYS A 104 -17.14 27.57 -48.89
C CYS A 104 -15.82 28.29 -48.52
N SER A 105 -15.50 28.41 -47.24
CA SER A 105 -14.26 29.07 -46.75
C SER A 105 -13.05 28.30 -47.24
N LYS A 106 -12.01 29.06 -47.65
CA LYS A 106 -10.67 28.52 -47.93
C LYS A 106 -9.75 28.52 -46.71
N ASP A 107 -10.12 29.29 -45.70
CA ASP A 107 -9.35 29.43 -44.47
C ASP A 107 -9.71 28.29 -43.51
N HIS A 108 -8.70 27.78 -42.81
CA HIS A 108 -8.89 26.84 -41.74
C HIS A 108 -9.15 27.61 -40.41
N TRP A 109 -10.31 27.32 -39.82
CA TRP A 109 -10.74 28.00 -38.61
C TRP A 109 -10.75 27.10 -37.40
N TRP A 110 -10.18 27.57 -36.30
CA TRP A 110 -10.43 27.05 -34.95
C TRP A 110 -11.44 27.95 -34.26
N LEU A 111 -12.62 27.42 -34.02
CA LEU A 111 -13.69 28.12 -33.33
C LEU A 111 -13.75 27.66 -31.87
N ALA A 112 -13.35 28.53 -30.95
CA ALA A 112 -13.38 28.27 -29.53
C ALA A 112 -14.69 28.83 -28.94
N PHE A 113 -15.52 27.97 -28.38
CA PHE A 113 -16.72 28.31 -27.62
C PHE A 113 -16.47 28.05 -26.15
N ASP A 114 -16.22 29.09 -25.38
CA ASP A 114 -15.94 28.97 -23.97
C ASP A 114 -17.22 29.10 -23.14
N ASP A 115 -17.33 28.25 -22.09
CA ASP A 115 -18.48 28.09 -21.18
C ASP A 115 -19.82 27.96 -21.94
N PHE A 116 -19.87 26.96 -22.83
CA PHE A 116 -21.08 26.64 -23.61
C PHE A 116 -22.24 26.27 -22.67
N PRO A 117 -23.43 26.90 -22.85
CA PRO A 117 -24.54 26.74 -21.91
C PRO A 117 -25.14 25.34 -21.94
N THR A 118 -25.59 24.87 -20.77
CA THR A 118 -26.27 23.57 -20.62
C THR A 118 -27.71 23.57 -21.13
N ASP A 119 -28.34 24.74 -21.10
CA ASP A 119 -29.74 24.99 -21.50
C ASP A 119 -29.86 25.62 -22.90
N ALA A 120 -28.84 25.38 -23.75
CA ALA A 120 -28.87 25.84 -25.14
C ALA A 120 -30.13 25.39 -25.90
N SER A 121 -30.71 26.28 -26.70
CA SER A 121 -31.94 25.99 -27.44
C SER A 121 -31.79 24.81 -28.39
N VAL A 122 -32.89 24.15 -28.70
CA VAL A 122 -32.92 22.99 -29.62
C VAL A 122 -32.42 23.40 -31.01
N GLU A 123 -32.73 24.63 -31.45
CA GLU A 123 -32.27 25.17 -32.72
C GLU A 123 -30.77 25.37 -32.75
N LEU A 124 -30.21 25.94 -31.69
CA LEU A 124 -28.75 26.14 -31.57
C LEU A 124 -28.02 24.80 -31.57
N ASN A 125 -28.48 23.85 -30.79
CA ASN A 125 -27.89 22.50 -30.76
C ASN A 125 -27.98 21.80 -32.13
N ALA A 126 -29.12 21.91 -32.82
CA ALA A 126 -29.29 21.36 -34.16
C ALA A 126 -28.38 22.02 -35.20
N TRP A 127 -28.17 23.35 -35.11
CA TRP A 127 -27.26 24.06 -36.00
C TRP A 127 -25.79 23.63 -35.78
N ILE A 128 -25.36 23.49 -34.55
CA ILE A 128 -23.99 22.98 -34.25
C ILE A 128 -23.84 21.54 -34.72
N ASP A 129 -24.85 20.66 -34.49
CA ASP A 129 -24.86 19.31 -35.04
C ASP A 129 -24.73 19.30 -36.57
N HIS A 130 -25.33 20.27 -37.26
CA HIS A 130 -25.22 20.42 -38.71
C HIS A 130 -23.85 20.88 -39.13
N LEU A 131 -23.26 21.86 -38.41
CA LEU A 131 -21.91 22.31 -38.65
C LEU A 131 -20.86 21.19 -38.47
N LEU A 132 -21.01 20.39 -37.41
CA LEU A 132 -20.14 19.23 -37.15
C LEU A 132 -20.21 18.16 -38.26
N ARG A 133 -21.36 18.01 -38.92
CA ARG A 133 -21.54 17.07 -40.05
C ARG A 133 -21.16 17.62 -41.41
N SER A 134 -21.02 18.95 -41.51
CA SER A 134 -20.68 19.62 -42.77
C SER A 134 -19.22 19.35 -43.17
N GLN A 135 -18.85 19.70 -44.40
CA GLN A 135 -17.47 19.65 -44.91
C GLN A 135 -16.71 20.97 -44.68
N ALA A 136 -17.22 21.86 -43.83
CA ALA A 136 -16.56 23.12 -43.55
C ALA A 136 -15.15 22.93 -42.99
N PRO A 137 -14.13 23.67 -43.38
CA PRO A 137 -12.76 23.60 -42.87
C PRO A 137 -12.66 24.24 -41.49
N VAL A 138 -13.47 23.75 -40.56
CA VAL A 138 -13.61 24.30 -39.21
C VAL A 138 -13.37 23.20 -38.17
N GLN A 139 -12.62 23.50 -37.14
CA GLN A 139 -12.44 22.67 -35.95
C GLN A 139 -13.08 23.39 -34.77
N LEU A 140 -13.95 22.67 -34.04
CA LEU A 140 -14.61 23.22 -32.86
C LEU A 140 -13.83 22.84 -31.59
N TRP A 141 -13.62 23.82 -30.73
CA TRP A 141 -12.99 23.72 -29.43
C TRP A 141 -14.00 24.23 -28.40
N VAL A 142 -14.63 23.34 -27.66
CA VAL A 142 -15.78 23.70 -26.82
C VAL A 142 -15.50 23.36 -25.36
N SER A 143 -15.59 24.35 -24.49
CA SER A 143 -15.64 24.14 -23.06
C SER A 143 -17.09 24.19 -22.54
N CYS A 144 -17.47 23.27 -21.70
CA CYS A 144 -18.81 23.20 -21.11
C CYS A 144 -18.74 22.61 -19.69
N ARG A 145 -19.81 22.82 -18.93
CA ARG A 145 -19.94 22.22 -17.58
C ARG A 145 -20.63 20.86 -17.61
N GLN A 146 -21.52 20.66 -18.58
CA GLN A 146 -22.21 19.40 -18.83
C GLN A 146 -22.11 19.04 -20.31
N ARG A 147 -22.15 17.77 -20.59
CA ARG A 147 -22.05 17.27 -21.97
C ARG A 147 -23.24 17.74 -22.80
N PRO A 148 -23.02 18.42 -23.95
CA PRO A 148 -24.07 18.86 -24.83
C PRO A 148 -24.85 17.67 -25.43
N THR A 149 -26.11 17.91 -25.80
CA THR A 149 -27.00 16.90 -26.38
C THR A 149 -26.76 16.61 -27.86
N TRP A 150 -25.52 16.91 -28.34
CA TRP A 150 -25.15 16.70 -29.73
C TRP A 150 -24.97 15.22 -30.08
N LYS A 151 -25.14 14.88 -31.37
CA LYS A 151 -25.01 13.49 -31.86
C LYS A 151 -23.55 13.11 -32.12
N LEU A 152 -22.77 12.94 -31.04
CA LEU A 152 -21.31 12.79 -31.10
C LEU A 152 -20.84 11.36 -31.45
N ALA A 153 -21.73 10.36 -31.41
CA ALA A 153 -21.33 8.95 -31.61
C ALA A 153 -20.63 8.71 -32.95
N ARG A 154 -21.05 9.40 -34.02
CA ARG A 154 -20.41 9.29 -35.33
C ARG A 154 -19.00 9.84 -35.31
N LEU A 155 -18.78 11.04 -34.73
CA LEU A 155 -17.45 11.66 -34.65
C LEU A 155 -16.48 10.79 -33.81
N LEU A 156 -17.01 10.12 -32.77
CA LEU A 156 -16.23 9.17 -31.98
C LEU A 156 -15.79 7.96 -32.82
N LEU A 157 -16.71 7.36 -33.57
CA LEU A 157 -16.41 6.22 -34.44
C LEU A 157 -15.44 6.57 -35.58
N GLU A 158 -15.50 7.80 -36.09
CA GLU A 158 -14.60 8.31 -37.13
C GLU A 158 -13.26 8.81 -36.57
N GLY A 159 -13.02 8.75 -35.24
CA GLY A 159 -11.81 9.26 -34.61
C GLY A 159 -11.67 10.79 -34.68
N GLN A 160 -12.77 11.51 -34.89
CA GLN A 160 -12.84 12.96 -35.05
C GLN A 160 -13.26 13.71 -33.78
N LEU A 161 -13.50 13.02 -32.68
CA LEU A 161 -13.83 13.56 -31.36
C LEU A 161 -12.73 13.30 -30.37
N LEU A 162 -12.26 14.35 -29.71
CA LEU A 162 -11.53 14.24 -28.46
C LEU A 162 -12.38 14.86 -27.35
N GLU A 163 -12.73 14.05 -26.36
CA GLU A 163 -13.46 14.48 -25.18
C GLU A 163 -12.56 14.36 -23.95
N LEU A 164 -12.40 15.44 -23.18
CA LEU A 164 -11.66 15.49 -21.94
C LEU A 164 -12.63 15.81 -20.80
N GLY A 165 -12.77 14.85 -19.86
CA GLY A 165 -13.60 15.00 -18.68
C GLY A 165 -12.84 15.55 -17.46
N ALA A 166 -13.50 15.55 -16.31
CA ALA A 166 -12.91 16.05 -15.07
C ALA A 166 -11.61 15.31 -14.68
N ASN A 167 -11.54 13.99 -14.90
CA ASN A 167 -10.38 13.18 -14.55
C ASN A 167 -9.15 13.54 -15.42
N GLU A 168 -9.33 13.70 -16.71
CA GLU A 168 -8.26 14.08 -17.66
C GLU A 168 -7.82 15.52 -17.43
N LEU A 169 -8.77 16.40 -17.06
CA LEU A 169 -8.52 17.83 -16.80
C LEU A 169 -8.01 18.09 -15.38
N ALA A 170 -8.08 17.16 -14.45
CA ALA A 170 -7.43 17.27 -13.14
C ALA A 170 -5.89 17.32 -13.27
N PHE A 171 -5.20 17.99 -12.36
CA PHE A 171 -3.74 17.89 -12.28
C PHE A 171 -3.34 16.45 -11.95
N THR A 172 -2.28 15.95 -12.57
CA THR A 172 -1.60 14.73 -12.10
C THR A 172 -0.78 15.03 -10.84
N ARG A 173 -0.30 13.98 -10.15
CA ARG A 173 0.60 14.18 -8.99
C ARG A 173 1.85 14.95 -9.38
N ASP A 174 2.46 14.61 -10.50
CA ASP A 174 3.69 15.26 -11.00
C ASP A 174 3.44 16.74 -11.39
N GLU A 175 2.29 17.02 -12.02
CA GLU A 175 1.85 18.38 -12.31
C GLU A 175 1.63 19.19 -11.01
N LEU A 176 1.04 18.56 -9.98
CA LEU A 176 0.85 19.17 -8.67
C LEU A 176 2.19 19.43 -7.99
N GLU A 177 3.11 18.47 -7.96
CA GLU A 177 4.46 18.65 -7.39
C GLU A 177 5.21 19.78 -8.06
N THR A 178 5.15 19.84 -9.39
CA THR A 178 5.76 20.92 -10.18
C THR A 178 5.15 22.28 -9.82
N LEU A 179 3.83 22.37 -9.67
CA LEU A 179 3.14 23.60 -9.32
C LEU A 179 3.47 24.04 -7.89
N VAL A 180 3.48 23.12 -6.94
CA VAL A 180 3.85 23.37 -5.53
C VAL A 180 5.29 23.88 -5.46
N GLY A 181 6.23 23.20 -6.13
CA GLY A 181 7.64 23.61 -6.13
C GLY A 181 7.89 25.00 -6.75
N ARG A 182 7.03 25.44 -7.71
CA ARG A 182 7.11 26.81 -8.27
C ARG A 182 6.54 27.88 -7.35
N LEU A 183 5.46 27.57 -6.61
CA LEU A 183 4.76 28.55 -5.77
C LEU A 183 5.29 28.60 -4.35
N ASP A 184 5.71 27.47 -3.82
CA ASP A 184 6.30 27.31 -2.50
C ASP A 184 7.49 26.35 -2.55
N PRO A 185 8.70 26.85 -2.86
CA PRO A 185 9.91 26.02 -2.92
C PRO A 185 10.29 25.33 -1.60
N LEU A 186 9.69 25.74 -0.47
CA LEU A 186 9.95 25.17 0.85
C LEU A 186 8.87 24.14 1.27
N ALA A 187 7.87 23.91 0.43
CA ALA A 187 6.81 22.95 0.73
C ALA A 187 7.36 21.53 0.89
N SER A 188 6.91 20.85 1.94
CA SER A 188 7.29 19.45 2.18
C SER A 188 6.49 18.48 1.29
N ALA A 189 7.02 17.28 1.05
CA ALA A 189 6.29 16.20 0.37
C ALA A 189 4.95 15.87 1.08
N ALA A 190 4.89 16.00 2.41
CA ALA A 190 3.66 15.83 3.17
C ALA A 190 2.60 16.90 2.83
N THR A 191 3.01 18.12 2.52
CA THR A 191 2.11 19.20 2.07
C THR A 191 1.49 18.86 0.73
N THR A 192 2.29 18.41 -0.22
CA THR A 192 1.83 17.98 -1.56
C THR A 192 0.88 16.78 -1.46
N ALA A 193 1.21 15.77 -0.64
CA ALA A 193 0.35 14.62 -0.40
C ALA A 193 -1.01 15.03 0.19
N ARG A 194 -1.03 15.93 1.17
CA ARG A 194 -2.25 16.46 1.77
C ARG A 194 -3.11 17.22 0.75
N LEU A 195 -2.50 18.09 -0.06
CA LEU A 195 -3.19 18.81 -1.13
C LEU A 195 -3.82 17.84 -2.13
N TRP A 196 -3.07 16.81 -2.51
CA TRP A 196 -3.60 15.76 -3.39
C TRP A 196 -4.80 15.04 -2.79
N GLN A 197 -4.70 14.60 -1.54
CA GLN A 197 -5.80 13.92 -0.85
C GLN A 197 -7.07 14.78 -0.77
N GLN A 198 -6.92 16.08 -0.55
CA GLN A 198 -8.05 17.00 -0.41
C GLN A 198 -8.66 17.39 -1.76
N THR A 199 -7.84 17.63 -2.78
CA THR A 199 -8.30 18.22 -4.04
C THR A 199 -8.43 17.23 -5.18
N GLN A 200 -7.78 16.06 -5.09
CA GLN A 200 -7.69 15.05 -6.16
C GLN A 200 -7.31 15.67 -7.52
N GLY A 201 -6.45 16.68 -7.50
CA GLY A 201 -6.02 17.40 -8.68
C GLY A 201 -6.97 18.49 -9.19
N TRP A 202 -8.08 18.80 -8.50
CA TRP A 202 -8.97 19.90 -8.88
C TRP A 202 -8.23 21.23 -8.89
N CYS A 203 -8.06 21.84 -10.07
CA CYS A 203 -7.14 22.94 -10.31
C CYS A 203 -7.43 24.19 -9.45
N ALA A 204 -8.70 24.59 -9.34
CA ALA A 204 -9.09 25.74 -8.52
C ALA A 204 -8.87 25.46 -7.03
N GLY A 205 -9.23 24.28 -6.56
CA GLY A 205 -9.02 23.85 -5.17
C GLY A 205 -7.54 23.88 -4.79
N VAL A 206 -6.67 23.34 -5.64
CA VAL A 206 -5.21 23.38 -5.46
C VAL A 206 -4.72 24.82 -5.38
N LYS A 207 -5.09 25.68 -6.35
CA LYS A 207 -4.61 27.07 -6.40
C LYS A 207 -5.10 27.91 -5.22
N LEU A 208 -6.37 27.76 -4.82
CA LEU A 208 -6.92 28.51 -3.68
C LEU A 208 -6.27 28.11 -2.36
N GLN A 209 -6.04 26.79 -2.15
CA GLN A 209 -5.37 26.30 -0.95
C GLN A 209 -3.89 26.70 -0.90
N LEU A 210 -3.15 26.61 -2.00
CA LEU A 210 -1.76 27.05 -2.07
C LEU A 210 -1.62 28.55 -1.86
N SER A 211 -2.47 29.37 -2.48
CA SER A 211 -2.42 30.80 -2.31
C SER A 211 -2.66 31.24 -0.87
N ALA A 212 -3.52 30.54 -0.15
CA ALA A 212 -3.76 30.75 1.26
C ALA A 212 -2.56 30.34 2.14
N GLN A 213 -1.91 29.22 1.84
CA GLN A 213 -0.73 28.75 2.57
C GLN A 213 0.46 29.71 2.41
N VAL A 214 0.75 30.16 1.19
CA VAL A 214 1.84 31.10 0.89
C VAL A 214 1.64 32.45 1.59
N ARG A 215 0.38 32.90 1.76
CA ARG A 215 0.06 34.16 2.46
C ARG A 215 -0.05 34.02 3.98
N ASN A 216 0.13 32.82 4.52
CA ASN A 216 -0.02 32.52 5.96
C ASN A 216 -1.40 32.96 6.51
N GLU A 217 -2.41 32.99 5.67
CA GLU A 217 -3.76 33.40 6.01
C GLU A 217 -4.62 32.20 6.42
N ARG A 218 -5.27 32.27 7.57
CA ARG A 218 -6.37 31.35 7.95
C ARG A 218 -7.57 31.40 6.99
N ALA A 219 -7.51 32.25 6.00
CA ALA A 219 -8.56 32.60 5.05
C ALA A 219 -8.74 31.62 3.86
N GLY A 220 -7.93 30.57 3.72
CA GLY A 220 -8.04 29.65 2.57
C GLY A 220 -9.40 28.98 2.43
N ALA A 221 -10.00 28.59 3.55
CA ALA A 221 -11.36 28.03 3.56
C ALA A 221 -12.43 29.08 3.21
N SER A 222 -12.18 30.36 3.49
CA SER A 222 -13.09 31.46 3.17
C SER A 222 -13.14 31.73 1.66
N TRP A 223 -11.98 31.82 1.00
CA TRP A 223 -11.91 32.00 -0.45
C TRP A 223 -12.52 30.83 -1.22
N LEU A 224 -12.28 29.62 -0.75
CA LEU A 224 -12.88 28.43 -1.36
C LEU A 224 -14.39 28.41 -1.18
N ARG A 225 -14.89 28.80 0.00
CA ARG A 225 -16.34 28.92 0.26
C ARG A 225 -16.99 30.00 -0.59
N GLU A 226 -16.37 31.17 -0.72
CA GLU A 226 -16.85 32.24 -1.59
C GLU A 226 -16.95 31.79 -3.04
N TYR A 227 -15.90 31.12 -3.55
CA TYR A 227 -15.89 30.56 -4.89
C TYR A 227 -17.02 29.53 -5.10
N LEU A 228 -17.17 28.59 -4.17
CA LEU A 228 -18.22 27.57 -4.23
C LEU A 228 -19.62 28.18 -4.07
N GLY A 229 -19.78 29.23 -3.29
CA GLY A 229 -21.05 29.95 -3.14
C GLY A 229 -21.55 30.49 -4.46
N GLY A 230 -20.69 31.12 -5.24
CA GLY A 230 -21.02 31.66 -6.55
C GLY A 230 -21.18 30.61 -7.65
N GLU A 231 -20.22 29.69 -7.74
CA GLU A 231 -20.14 28.78 -8.88
C GLU A 231 -20.92 27.46 -8.70
N LEU A 232 -21.11 26.99 -7.46
CA LEU A 232 -21.75 25.70 -7.16
C LEU A 232 -23.13 25.88 -6.54
N LEU A 233 -23.25 26.69 -5.48
CA LEU A 233 -24.51 26.79 -4.71
C LEU A 233 -25.55 27.74 -5.35
N ALA A 234 -25.11 28.78 -6.04
CA ALA A 234 -26.01 29.78 -6.61
C ALA A 234 -26.99 29.20 -7.67
N PRO A 235 -26.58 28.28 -8.56
CA PRO A 235 -27.45 27.72 -9.58
C PRO A 235 -28.41 26.63 -9.08
N LEU A 236 -28.20 26.10 -7.83
CA LEU A 236 -28.98 24.98 -7.30
C LEU A 236 -30.33 25.44 -6.72
N SER A 237 -31.33 24.58 -6.83
CA SER A 237 -32.59 24.70 -6.09
C SER A 237 -32.37 24.58 -4.58
N GLY A 238 -33.35 25.03 -3.77
CA GLY A 238 -33.24 24.93 -2.32
C GLY A 238 -33.01 23.50 -1.83
N GLU A 239 -33.74 22.53 -2.38
CA GLU A 239 -33.64 21.11 -1.99
C GLU A 239 -32.31 20.49 -2.42
N GLU A 240 -31.79 20.81 -3.60
CA GLU A 240 -30.48 20.37 -4.06
C GLU A 240 -29.34 20.95 -3.20
N ARG A 241 -29.48 22.22 -2.82
CA ARG A 241 -28.54 22.89 -1.92
C ARG A 241 -28.51 22.23 -0.55
N ASP A 242 -29.68 21.95 0.03
CA ASP A 242 -29.80 21.30 1.35
C ASP A 242 -29.19 19.89 1.32
N LEU A 243 -29.44 19.13 0.25
CA LEU A 243 -28.84 17.81 0.06
C LEU A 243 -27.30 17.90 -0.08
N LEU A 244 -26.79 18.87 -0.85
CA LEU A 244 -25.35 19.05 -1.04
C LEU A 244 -24.67 19.47 0.27
N LEU A 245 -25.29 20.36 1.05
CA LEU A 245 -24.79 20.76 2.38
C LEU A 245 -24.77 19.58 3.36
N ALA A 246 -25.78 18.71 3.33
CA ALA A 246 -25.80 17.49 4.11
C ALA A 246 -24.72 16.51 3.64
N ALA A 247 -24.56 16.33 2.33
CA ALA A 247 -23.55 15.47 1.72
C ALA A 247 -22.10 15.83 2.15
N ALA A 248 -21.85 17.10 2.49
CA ALA A 248 -20.56 17.57 2.98
C ALA A 248 -20.13 16.93 4.32
N TYR A 249 -21.04 16.32 5.04
CA TYR A 249 -20.80 15.66 6.33
C TYR A 249 -20.86 14.13 6.26
N LEU A 250 -21.16 13.59 5.09
CA LEU A 250 -21.34 12.14 4.91
C LEU A 250 -20.13 11.51 4.22
N PRO A 251 -19.65 10.36 4.70
CA PRO A 251 -18.48 9.72 4.13
C PRO A 251 -18.74 9.15 2.73
N ARG A 252 -19.96 8.65 2.51
CA ARG A 252 -20.44 8.15 1.22
C ARG A 252 -21.96 8.28 1.08
N LEU A 253 -22.44 8.23 -0.13
CA LEU A 253 -23.84 8.38 -0.50
C LEU A 253 -24.17 7.46 -1.68
N SER A 254 -25.34 6.85 -1.66
CA SER A 254 -25.94 6.22 -2.85
C SER A 254 -27.37 6.72 -3.02
N VAL A 255 -27.96 6.45 -4.17
CA VAL A 255 -29.36 6.85 -4.44
C VAL A 255 -30.31 6.19 -3.42
N ASP A 256 -30.10 4.90 -3.13
CA ASP A 256 -30.89 4.16 -2.15
C ASP A 256 -30.65 4.66 -0.72
N PHE A 257 -29.38 4.87 -0.38
CA PHE A 257 -28.99 5.41 0.93
C PHE A 257 -29.64 6.77 1.21
N CYS A 258 -29.61 7.68 0.24
CA CYS A 258 -30.29 8.99 0.36
C CYS A 258 -31.79 8.84 0.54
N GLN A 259 -32.44 7.90 -0.17
CA GLN A 259 -33.88 7.68 -0.04
C GLN A 259 -34.26 7.12 1.34
N ARG A 260 -33.41 6.27 1.94
CA ARG A 260 -33.61 5.77 3.31
C ARG A 260 -33.33 6.85 4.37
N LEU A 261 -32.35 7.72 4.12
CA LEU A 261 -31.99 8.80 5.04
C LEU A 261 -33.06 9.91 5.08
N TRP A 262 -33.69 10.19 3.93
CA TRP A 262 -34.77 11.19 3.78
C TRP A 262 -36.02 10.57 3.11
N PRO A 263 -36.77 9.75 3.83
CA PRO A 263 -37.88 8.96 3.24
C PRO A 263 -39.05 9.80 2.73
N HIS A 264 -39.22 11.02 3.22
CA HIS A 264 -40.33 11.91 2.83
C HIS A 264 -39.98 12.88 1.68
N GLY A 265 -38.80 12.79 1.12
CA GLY A 265 -38.31 13.65 0.05
C GLY A 265 -37.93 12.86 -1.21
N ASN A 266 -37.50 13.59 -2.24
CA ASN A 266 -37.00 13.02 -3.50
C ASN A 266 -35.47 12.98 -3.54
N ALA A 267 -34.83 12.73 -2.39
CA ALA A 267 -33.37 12.86 -2.21
C ALA A 267 -32.55 11.95 -3.13
N GLY A 268 -33.03 10.74 -3.42
CA GLY A 268 -32.40 9.84 -4.36
C GLY A 268 -32.39 10.35 -5.81
N ALA A 269 -33.45 11.01 -6.26
CA ALA A 269 -33.47 11.61 -7.59
C ALA A 269 -32.66 12.89 -7.66
N LEU A 270 -32.66 13.70 -6.59
CA LEU A 270 -31.82 14.90 -6.46
C LEU A 270 -30.32 14.53 -6.50
N LEU A 271 -29.92 13.50 -5.74
CA LEU A 271 -28.54 13.01 -5.82
C LEU A 271 -28.17 12.57 -7.24
N ARG A 272 -29.06 11.83 -7.90
CA ARG A 272 -28.83 11.40 -9.29
C ARG A 272 -28.64 12.60 -10.22
N GLY A 273 -29.45 13.64 -10.09
CA GLY A 273 -29.33 14.91 -10.82
C GLY A 273 -27.99 15.59 -10.55
N LEU A 274 -27.60 15.72 -9.29
CA LEU A 274 -26.32 16.31 -8.88
C LEU A 274 -25.11 15.52 -9.40
N VAL A 275 -25.16 14.20 -9.36
CA VAL A 275 -24.09 13.35 -9.90
C VAL A 275 -24.00 13.49 -11.42
N GLN A 276 -25.14 13.50 -12.12
CA GLN A 276 -25.17 13.68 -13.58
C GLN A 276 -24.72 15.06 -14.02
N SER A 277 -24.94 16.08 -13.20
CA SER A 277 -24.42 17.43 -13.42
C SER A 277 -22.94 17.60 -13.06
N GLU A 278 -22.25 16.50 -12.75
CA GLU A 278 -20.84 16.47 -12.34
C GLU A 278 -20.51 17.43 -11.18
N SER A 279 -21.41 17.57 -10.21
CA SER A 279 -21.32 18.51 -9.08
C SER A 279 -20.34 18.09 -8.00
N PHE A 280 -19.08 17.79 -8.37
CA PHE A 280 -17.98 17.41 -7.45
C PHE A 280 -18.21 16.12 -6.66
N PHE A 281 -19.09 15.24 -7.11
CA PHE A 281 -19.23 13.90 -6.58
C PHE A 281 -18.24 12.95 -7.25
N MET A 282 -17.56 12.15 -6.43
CA MET A 282 -16.60 11.16 -6.88
C MET A 282 -17.15 9.76 -6.60
N PRO A 283 -17.02 8.81 -7.54
CA PRO A 283 -17.38 7.42 -7.26
C PRO A 283 -16.47 6.84 -6.19
N VAL A 284 -17.04 5.97 -5.34
CA VAL A 284 -16.34 5.24 -4.27
C VAL A 284 -16.59 3.75 -4.50
N GLY A 285 -15.52 2.96 -4.53
CA GLY A 285 -15.60 1.53 -4.85
C GLY A 285 -15.65 1.25 -6.34
N SER A 286 -15.64 -0.03 -6.70
CA SER A 286 -15.59 -0.52 -8.08
C SER A 286 -16.97 -0.64 -8.75
N ASP A 287 -18.04 -0.66 -7.95
CA ASP A 287 -19.43 -0.88 -8.41
C ASP A 287 -20.13 0.38 -8.94
N GLY A 288 -19.52 1.56 -8.75
CA GLY A 288 -20.05 2.85 -9.23
C GLY A 288 -21.39 3.27 -8.63
N GLN A 289 -21.86 2.61 -7.56
CA GLN A 289 -23.14 2.94 -6.91
C GLN A 289 -22.99 3.96 -5.79
N TRP A 290 -21.80 4.04 -5.19
CA TRP A 290 -21.49 4.92 -4.10
C TRP A 290 -20.71 6.15 -4.56
N TYR A 291 -21.03 7.28 -3.97
CA TYR A 291 -20.42 8.58 -4.25
C TYR A 291 -19.98 9.26 -2.97
N ARG A 292 -18.99 10.09 -3.04
CA ARG A 292 -18.63 11.05 -1.99
C ARG A 292 -18.38 12.41 -2.59
N LEU A 293 -18.61 13.44 -1.82
CA LEU A 293 -18.23 14.79 -2.20
C LEU A 293 -16.72 14.97 -2.16
N LEU A 294 -16.15 15.69 -3.12
CA LEU A 294 -14.72 16.00 -3.13
C LEU A 294 -14.29 16.59 -1.78
N PRO A 295 -13.25 16.08 -1.10
CA PRO A 295 -12.94 16.48 0.29
C PRO A 295 -12.73 17.98 0.50
N ALA A 296 -12.11 18.67 -0.46
CA ALA A 296 -11.93 20.12 -0.39
C ALA A 296 -13.27 20.87 -0.43
N VAL A 297 -14.20 20.40 -1.25
CA VAL A 297 -15.56 20.97 -1.35
C VAL A 297 -16.35 20.68 -0.08
N ALA A 298 -16.32 19.42 0.38
CA ALA A 298 -16.97 19.03 1.63
C ALA A 298 -16.49 19.88 2.81
N LEU A 299 -15.18 20.04 2.98
CA LEU A 299 -14.59 20.86 4.04
C LEU A 299 -15.02 22.33 3.95
N ALA A 300 -15.11 22.89 2.76
CA ALA A 300 -15.50 24.29 2.57
C ALA A 300 -16.99 24.54 2.88
N LEU A 301 -17.86 23.54 2.63
CA LEU A 301 -19.31 23.63 2.90
C LEU A 301 -19.68 23.28 4.36
N GLN A 302 -18.76 22.70 5.13
CA GLN A 302 -19.00 22.44 6.56
C GLN A 302 -19.12 23.74 7.35
N GLY A 303 -20.04 23.73 8.31
CA GLY A 303 -20.35 24.90 9.17
C GLY A 303 -21.68 25.58 8.85
N GLU A 304 -22.33 25.23 7.74
CA GLU A 304 -23.62 25.81 7.33
C GLU A 304 -24.83 25.18 8.06
N LEU A 305 -24.70 23.93 8.54
CA LEU A 305 -25.80 23.24 9.23
C LEU A 305 -25.79 23.55 10.74
N CYS A 306 -26.98 23.74 11.33
CA CYS A 306 -27.08 23.89 12.76
C CYS A 306 -26.73 22.59 13.51
N THR A 307 -26.17 22.72 14.71
CA THR A 307 -25.62 21.58 15.49
C THR A 307 -26.65 20.47 15.75
N ALA A 308 -27.92 20.82 16.01
CA ALA A 308 -28.97 19.84 16.30
C ALA A 308 -29.32 19.00 15.06
N SER A 309 -29.50 19.64 13.90
CA SER A 309 -29.75 18.96 12.61
C SER A 309 -28.58 18.10 12.19
N LEU A 310 -27.35 18.59 12.40
CA LEU A 310 -26.14 17.87 12.09
C LEU A 310 -25.99 16.60 12.96
N ASN A 311 -26.22 16.67 14.26
CA ASN A 311 -26.12 15.50 15.13
C ASN A 311 -27.15 14.43 14.76
N ARG A 312 -28.39 14.84 14.46
CA ARG A 312 -29.42 13.90 14.01
C ARG A 312 -29.03 13.23 12.68
N LEU A 313 -28.60 14.03 11.70
CA LEU A 313 -28.14 13.52 10.42
C LEU A 313 -27.03 12.47 10.61
N ARG A 314 -26.03 12.76 11.43
CA ARG A 314 -24.92 11.86 11.67
C ARG A 314 -25.33 10.56 12.36
N LEU A 315 -26.24 10.61 13.33
CA LEU A 315 -26.75 9.42 14.02
C LEU A 315 -27.55 8.51 13.07
N ASP A 316 -28.45 9.10 12.26
CA ASP A 316 -29.23 8.35 11.27
C ASP A 316 -28.30 7.74 10.20
N THR A 317 -27.30 8.49 9.74
CA THR A 317 -26.26 8.01 8.83
C THR A 317 -25.44 6.86 9.43
N CYS A 318 -25.01 6.99 10.68
CA CYS A 318 -24.25 5.97 11.38
C CYS A 318 -25.01 4.63 11.42
N ARG A 319 -26.30 4.67 11.71
CA ARG A 319 -27.17 3.48 11.70
C ARG A 319 -27.22 2.84 10.31
N LEU A 320 -27.48 3.63 9.27
CA LEU A 320 -27.59 3.13 7.90
C LEU A 320 -26.27 2.57 7.38
N LEU A 321 -25.13 3.22 7.68
CA LEU A 321 -23.81 2.70 7.32
C LEU A 321 -23.56 1.32 7.96
N CYS A 322 -23.97 1.14 9.22
CA CYS A 322 -23.86 -0.16 9.88
C CYS A 322 -24.75 -1.23 9.23
N GLU A 323 -25.95 -0.88 8.77
CA GLU A 323 -26.87 -1.77 8.07
C GLU A 323 -26.28 -2.20 6.72
N ASP A 324 -25.61 -1.30 6.03
CA ASP A 324 -24.96 -1.51 4.73
C ASP A 324 -23.55 -2.14 4.83
N GLY A 325 -23.05 -2.40 6.05
CA GLY A 325 -21.76 -3.06 6.29
C GLY A 325 -20.54 -2.14 6.37
N PHE A 326 -20.70 -0.81 6.27
CA PHE A 326 -19.63 0.19 6.37
C PHE A 326 -19.37 0.60 7.83
N ILE A 327 -18.96 -0.37 8.64
CA ILE A 327 -18.84 -0.19 10.10
C ILE A 327 -17.71 0.78 10.47
N ASP A 328 -16.61 0.77 9.74
CA ASP A 328 -15.46 1.67 9.94
C ASP A 328 -15.83 3.15 9.75
N GLU A 329 -16.58 3.45 8.70
CA GLU A 329 -17.08 4.81 8.45
C GLU A 329 -18.12 5.23 9.50
N ALA A 330 -18.93 4.30 9.97
CA ALA A 330 -19.86 4.55 11.07
C ALA A 330 -19.12 4.87 12.38
N ILE A 331 -18.00 4.19 12.67
CA ILE A 331 -17.14 4.47 13.83
C ILE A 331 -16.55 5.87 13.73
N GLU A 332 -15.96 6.22 12.57
CA GLU A 332 -15.42 7.57 12.34
C GLU A 332 -16.49 8.64 12.56
N LEU A 333 -17.67 8.41 12.04
CA LEU A 333 -18.78 9.33 12.22
C LEU A 333 -19.22 9.45 13.68
N ALA A 334 -19.28 8.34 14.42
CA ALA A 334 -19.59 8.32 15.85
C ALA A 334 -18.53 9.08 16.68
N LEU A 335 -17.26 8.93 16.37
CA LEU A 335 -16.16 9.67 17.00
C LEU A 335 -16.25 11.19 16.71
N CYS A 336 -16.58 11.56 15.47
CA CYS A 336 -16.79 12.97 15.11
C CYS A 336 -18.00 13.60 15.82
N THR A 337 -18.99 12.81 16.21
CA THR A 337 -20.18 13.28 16.95
C THR A 337 -20.02 13.25 18.47
N GLN A 338 -18.83 12.95 18.97
CA GLN A 338 -18.58 12.77 20.42
C GLN A 338 -19.50 11.72 21.06
N GLN A 339 -19.75 10.61 20.35
CA GLN A 339 -20.52 9.45 20.83
C GLN A 339 -19.58 8.25 21.07
N PRO A 340 -18.69 8.33 22.08
CA PRO A 340 -17.65 7.33 22.28
C PRO A 340 -18.20 5.94 22.63
N GLU A 341 -19.35 5.85 23.29
CA GLU A 341 -19.97 4.57 23.63
C GLU A 341 -20.51 3.86 22.38
N MET A 342 -21.07 4.62 21.42
CA MET A 342 -21.48 4.07 20.14
C MET A 342 -20.27 3.61 19.34
N ALA A 343 -19.23 4.44 19.25
CA ALA A 343 -18.00 4.06 18.55
C ALA A 343 -17.39 2.77 19.13
N ALA A 344 -17.29 2.67 20.47
CA ALA A 344 -16.80 1.48 21.16
C ALA A 344 -17.63 0.23 20.84
N SER A 345 -18.97 0.35 20.88
CA SER A 345 -19.88 -0.75 20.55
C SER A 345 -19.77 -1.19 19.09
N LEU A 346 -19.51 -0.28 18.16
CA LEU A 346 -19.29 -0.61 16.75
C LEU A 346 -17.93 -1.27 16.53
N MET A 347 -16.89 -0.82 17.21
CA MET A 347 -15.55 -1.42 17.15
C MET A 347 -15.57 -2.90 17.55
N GLU A 348 -16.40 -3.28 18.53
CA GLU A 348 -16.55 -4.69 18.94
C GLU A 348 -17.10 -5.61 17.86
N ARG A 349 -17.74 -5.08 16.82
CA ARG A 349 -18.31 -5.83 15.70
C ARG A 349 -17.30 -6.10 14.59
N LEU A 350 -16.15 -5.43 14.62
CA LEU A 350 -15.10 -5.62 13.63
C LEU A 350 -14.38 -6.96 13.83
N THR A 351 -13.99 -7.57 12.72
CA THR A 351 -13.32 -8.85 12.70
C THR A 351 -11.79 -8.69 12.66
N LEU A 352 -11.08 -9.77 12.92
CA LEU A 352 -9.63 -9.80 12.77
C LEU A 352 -9.19 -9.66 11.31
N ASP A 353 -9.96 -10.23 10.36
CA ASP A 353 -9.69 -10.07 8.93
C ASP A 353 -9.75 -8.61 8.54
N TRP A 354 -10.76 -7.89 9.02
CA TRP A 354 -10.82 -6.45 8.83
C TRP A 354 -9.59 -5.75 9.42
N MET A 355 -9.20 -6.08 10.65
CA MET A 355 -8.07 -5.42 11.34
C MET A 355 -6.74 -5.58 10.59
N PHE A 356 -6.51 -6.72 9.93
CA PHE A 356 -5.26 -7.00 9.21
C PHE A 356 -5.34 -6.75 7.70
N SER A 357 -6.51 -6.33 7.17
CA SER A 357 -6.64 -5.87 5.80
C SER A 357 -6.28 -4.39 5.67
N GLU A 358 -5.96 -3.92 4.47
CA GLU A 358 -5.64 -2.53 4.13
C GLU A 358 -4.74 -1.83 5.17
N ARG A 359 -5.18 -0.66 5.65
CA ARG A 359 -4.51 0.15 6.69
C ARG A 359 -5.29 0.15 8.00
N HIS A 360 -6.17 -0.81 8.19
CA HIS A 360 -7.13 -0.82 9.29
C HIS A 360 -6.47 -0.93 10.67
N LEU A 361 -5.33 -1.60 10.77
CA LEU A 361 -4.58 -1.65 12.02
C LEU A 361 -4.13 -0.26 12.49
N HIS A 362 -3.67 0.58 11.56
CA HIS A 362 -3.34 1.99 11.86
C HIS A 362 -4.58 2.78 12.27
N THR A 363 -5.68 2.63 11.53
CA THR A 363 -6.98 3.27 11.83
C THR A 363 -7.48 2.85 13.21
N TRP A 364 -7.39 1.56 13.57
CA TRP A 364 -7.73 1.06 14.89
C TRP A 364 -6.93 1.75 16.00
N LEU A 365 -5.61 1.84 15.82
CA LEU A 365 -4.72 2.49 16.79
C LEU A 365 -5.01 4.00 16.93
N ASP A 366 -5.41 4.68 15.85
CA ASP A 366 -5.85 6.08 15.91
C ASP A 366 -7.15 6.21 16.70
N TRP A 367 -8.14 5.35 16.45
CA TRP A 367 -9.39 5.34 17.23
C TRP A 367 -9.16 5.15 18.73
N LEU A 368 -8.19 4.28 19.11
CA LEU A 368 -7.82 4.10 20.52
C LEU A 368 -7.35 5.40 21.18
N THR A 369 -6.68 6.27 20.44
CA THR A 369 -6.20 7.55 20.99
C THR A 369 -7.32 8.57 21.17
N ARG A 370 -8.41 8.43 20.40
CA ARG A 370 -9.56 9.34 20.39
C ARG A 370 -10.68 8.92 21.35
N LEU A 371 -10.69 7.64 21.75
CA LEU A 371 -11.68 7.12 22.68
C LEU A 371 -11.31 7.41 24.14
N PRO A 372 -12.25 7.88 24.96
CA PRO A 372 -12.01 8.03 26.38
C PRO A 372 -11.88 6.65 27.07
N LEU A 373 -11.04 6.58 28.08
CA LEU A 373 -10.77 5.33 28.81
C LEU A 373 -12.04 4.61 29.31
N ARG A 374 -13.06 5.35 29.68
CA ARG A 374 -14.35 4.77 30.15
C ARG A 374 -15.04 3.97 29.04
N ALA A 375 -14.97 4.43 27.81
CA ALA A 375 -15.54 3.70 26.67
C ALA A 375 -14.70 2.46 26.33
N LEU A 376 -13.38 2.54 26.44
CA LEU A 376 -12.48 1.41 26.24
C LEU A 376 -12.66 0.31 27.30
N ASP A 377 -12.92 0.70 28.56
CA ASP A 377 -13.12 -0.23 29.68
C ASP A 377 -14.56 -0.79 29.74
N SER A 378 -15.45 -0.35 28.87
CA SER A 378 -16.87 -0.74 28.91
C SER A 378 -17.11 -2.22 28.56
N SER A 379 -16.20 -2.82 27.79
CA SER A 379 -16.34 -4.18 27.30
C SER A 379 -15.01 -4.97 27.36
N PRO A 380 -15.03 -6.17 27.96
CA PRO A 380 -13.87 -7.07 27.94
C PRO A 380 -13.45 -7.45 26.51
N ASN A 381 -14.39 -7.56 25.57
CA ASN A 381 -14.08 -7.87 24.17
C ASN A 381 -13.32 -6.74 23.49
N LEU A 382 -13.70 -5.51 23.75
CA LEU A 382 -12.98 -4.34 23.20
C LEU A 382 -11.55 -4.29 23.75
N ILE A 383 -11.36 -4.52 25.07
CA ILE A 383 -10.03 -4.59 25.67
C ILE A 383 -9.22 -5.72 25.01
N TYR A 384 -9.82 -6.91 24.78
CA TYR A 384 -9.18 -8.03 24.11
C TYR A 384 -8.69 -7.63 22.69
N LEU A 385 -9.54 -7.00 21.86
CA LEU A 385 -9.17 -6.55 20.52
C LEU A 385 -8.06 -5.50 20.57
N ASN A 386 -8.11 -4.57 21.53
CA ASN A 386 -7.08 -3.55 21.72
C ASN A 386 -5.73 -4.16 22.07
N VAL A 387 -5.69 -5.12 22.99
CA VAL A 387 -4.45 -5.83 23.32
C VAL A 387 -3.91 -6.57 22.09
N ARG A 388 -4.78 -7.24 21.31
CA ARG A 388 -4.36 -7.90 20.09
C ARG A 388 -3.73 -6.95 19.07
N ALA A 389 -4.34 -5.80 18.84
CA ALA A 389 -3.79 -4.77 17.96
C ALA A 389 -2.42 -4.28 18.45
N LEU A 390 -2.29 -3.99 19.73
CA LEU A 390 -1.03 -3.51 20.34
C LEU A 390 0.08 -4.55 20.29
N LEU A 391 -0.24 -5.84 20.52
CA LEU A 391 0.73 -6.94 20.39
C LEU A 391 1.20 -7.10 18.92
N SER A 392 0.31 -6.88 17.95
CA SER A 392 0.65 -6.98 16.52
C SER A 392 1.63 -5.91 16.05
N VAL A 393 1.62 -4.75 16.69
CA VAL A 393 2.56 -3.64 16.41
C VAL A 393 3.71 -3.55 17.44
N TRP A 394 3.88 -4.55 18.28
CA TRP A 394 4.94 -4.68 19.30
C TRP A 394 4.97 -3.54 20.32
N ARG A 395 3.82 -2.96 20.64
CA ARG A 395 3.66 -1.97 21.72
C ARG A 395 3.38 -2.69 23.03
N LEU A 396 4.38 -3.38 23.57
CA LEU A 396 4.20 -4.32 24.68
C LEU A 396 3.82 -3.63 25.99
N ASP A 397 4.36 -2.45 26.27
CA ASP A 397 4.06 -1.69 27.50
C ASP A 397 2.60 -1.22 27.52
N ASP A 398 2.10 -0.74 26.37
CA ASP A 398 0.70 -0.37 26.22
C ASP A 398 -0.20 -1.62 26.33
N ALA A 399 0.18 -2.72 25.67
CA ALA A 399 -0.54 -4.00 25.76
C ALA A 399 -0.64 -4.51 27.21
N GLN A 400 0.45 -4.46 27.96
CA GLN A 400 0.50 -4.83 29.38
C GLN A 400 -0.51 -4.01 30.22
N THR A 401 -0.58 -2.70 29.93
CA THR A 401 -1.50 -1.80 30.64
C THR A 401 -2.97 -2.17 30.42
N TYR A 402 -3.35 -2.45 29.16
CA TYR A 402 -4.72 -2.89 28.83
C TYR A 402 -5.01 -4.30 29.33
N LEU A 403 -4.03 -5.20 29.28
CA LEU A 403 -4.17 -6.56 29.75
C LEU A 403 -4.38 -6.64 31.27
N ALA A 404 -3.73 -5.78 32.03
CA ALA A 404 -3.98 -5.62 33.46
C ALA A 404 -5.44 -5.21 33.75
N ARG A 405 -6.04 -4.35 32.91
CA ARG A 405 -7.46 -3.96 33.02
C ARG A 405 -8.39 -5.13 32.72
N LEU A 406 -8.08 -5.93 31.72
CA LEU A 406 -8.85 -7.14 31.40
C LEU A 406 -8.84 -8.12 32.57
N ALA A 407 -7.72 -8.25 33.29
CA ALA A 407 -7.62 -9.08 34.49
C ALA A 407 -8.57 -8.61 35.61
N TRP A 408 -8.80 -7.32 35.74
CA TRP A 408 -9.78 -6.78 36.71
C TRP A 408 -11.24 -7.02 36.29
N ALA A 409 -11.49 -7.08 34.97
CA ALA A 409 -12.81 -7.35 34.43
C ALA A 409 -13.17 -8.85 34.42
N THR A 410 -12.22 -9.75 34.75
CA THR A 410 -12.47 -11.19 34.87
C THR A 410 -13.04 -11.51 36.25
N PRO A 411 -14.36 -11.69 36.42
CA PRO A 411 -14.93 -12.01 37.71
C PRO A 411 -14.77 -13.48 38.08
N GLN A 412 -14.97 -13.79 39.28
CA GLN A 412 -14.75 -15.05 40.05
C GLN A 412 -14.86 -16.41 39.29
N PRO A 413 -14.08 -17.45 39.68
CA PRO A 413 -13.75 -18.64 38.91
C PRO A 413 -14.87 -19.67 38.67
N LYS A 414 -16.13 -19.43 39.01
CA LYS A 414 -17.20 -20.44 39.00
C LYS A 414 -18.26 -20.30 37.89
N ALA A 415 -18.26 -19.28 37.08
CA ALA A 415 -19.24 -19.15 36.00
C ALA A 415 -18.61 -19.55 34.66
N ARG A 416 -19.34 -20.30 33.84
CA ARG A 416 -18.86 -20.82 32.51
C ARG A 416 -18.33 -19.69 31.59
N ASN A 417 -18.94 -18.52 31.65
CA ASN A 417 -18.46 -17.33 30.91
C ASN A 417 -17.12 -16.82 31.41
N ASN A 418 -16.78 -17.02 32.69
CA ASN A 418 -15.50 -16.60 33.27
C ASN A 418 -14.34 -17.45 32.79
N ASN A 419 -14.53 -18.74 32.55
CA ASN A 419 -13.47 -19.61 32.04
C ASN A 419 -13.06 -19.18 30.63
N ARG A 420 -14.02 -18.75 29.81
CA ARG A 420 -13.74 -18.24 28.45
C ARG A 420 -12.94 -16.93 28.48
N LEU A 421 -13.36 -15.97 29.32
CA LEU A 421 -12.63 -14.72 29.47
C LEU A 421 -11.22 -14.95 30.03
N LEU A 422 -11.08 -15.84 30.98
CA LEU A 422 -9.79 -16.23 31.55
C LEU A 422 -8.90 -16.87 30.48
N ALA A 423 -9.42 -17.80 29.67
CA ALA A 423 -8.67 -18.44 28.62
C ALA A 423 -8.21 -17.44 27.53
N ASN A 424 -9.07 -16.49 27.14
CA ASN A 424 -8.70 -15.40 26.23
C ASN A 424 -7.63 -14.48 26.86
N TRP A 425 -7.73 -14.16 28.14
CA TRP A 425 -6.70 -13.41 28.84
C TRP A 425 -5.38 -14.17 28.88
N GLN A 426 -5.40 -15.48 29.19
CA GLN A 426 -4.20 -16.33 29.20
C GLN A 426 -3.53 -16.38 27.82
N ALA A 427 -4.31 -16.45 26.73
CA ALA A 427 -3.78 -16.42 25.36
C ALA A 427 -3.02 -15.13 25.07
N LEU A 428 -3.58 -13.98 25.48
CA LEU A 428 -2.95 -12.68 25.33
C LEU A 428 -1.70 -12.54 26.23
N GLN A 429 -1.82 -12.98 27.49
CA GLN A 429 -0.70 -12.93 28.45
C GLN A 429 0.46 -13.82 27.99
N GLY A 430 0.18 -15.03 27.52
CA GLY A 430 1.19 -15.92 26.97
C GLY A 430 1.90 -15.32 25.75
N THR A 431 1.17 -14.63 24.87
CA THR A 431 1.76 -13.94 23.73
C THR A 431 2.63 -12.76 24.15
N LEU A 432 2.16 -11.96 25.11
CA LEU A 432 2.94 -10.84 25.65
C LEU A 432 4.25 -11.31 26.28
N LEU A 433 4.20 -12.37 27.08
CA LEU A 433 5.39 -12.97 27.73
C LEU A 433 6.36 -13.50 26.69
N GLY A 434 5.87 -14.20 25.65
CA GLY A 434 6.70 -14.67 24.53
C GLY A 434 7.42 -13.54 23.81
N LEU A 435 6.69 -12.47 23.49
CA LEU A 435 7.28 -11.28 22.84
C LEU A 435 8.27 -10.53 23.77
N SER A 436 8.06 -10.62 25.09
CA SER A 436 8.98 -10.03 26.10
C SER A 436 10.18 -10.91 26.41
N GLY A 437 10.26 -12.12 25.84
CA GLY A 437 11.38 -13.04 25.98
C GLY A 437 11.24 -14.07 27.10
N ASP A 438 10.07 -14.22 27.74
CA ASP A 438 9.76 -15.24 28.75
C ASP A 438 9.16 -16.49 28.09
N ALA A 439 10.01 -17.49 27.79
CA ALA A 439 9.59 -18.74 27.16
C ALA A 439 8.64 -19.57 28.03
N GLN A 440 8.99 -19.69 29.30
CA GLN A 440 8.25 -20.56 30.22
C GLN A 440 6.86 -20.01 30.50
N GLY A 441 6.77 -18.73 30.85
CA GLY A 441 5.49 -18.07 31.06
C GLY A 441 4.62 -18.08 29.81
N ALA A 442 5.19 -17.92 28.61
CA ALA A 442 4.47 -18.02 27.36
C ALA A 442 3.88 -19.43 27.14
N ARG A 443 4.67 -20.49 27.36
CA ARG A 443 4.21 -21.88 27.25
C ARG A 443 3.10 -22.20 28.24
N GLU A 444 3.32 -21.87 29.51
CA GLU A 444 2.35 -22.14 30.59
C GLU A 444 0.99 -21.48 30.29
N HIS A 445 0.99 -20.19 29.98
CA HIS A 445 -0.26 -19.46 29.73
C HIS A 445 -0.95 -19.88 28.44
N CYS A 446 -0.22 -20.08 27.33
CA CYS A 446 -0.81 -20.55 26.09
C CYS A 446 -1.38 -21.97 26.19
N GLN A 447 -0.67 -22.88 26.87
CA GLN A 447 -1.17 -24.25 27.08
C GLN A 447 -2.40 -24.30 27.97
N GLN A 448 -2.44 -23.50 29.05
CA GLN A 448 -3.61 -23.37 29.90
C GLN A 448 -4.80 -22.77 29.11
N ALA A 449 -4.56 -21.77 28.28
CA ALA A 449 -5.59 -21.20 27.43
C ALA A 449 -6.21 -22.26 26.50
N LEU A 450 -5.37 -23.04 25.81
CA LEU A 450 -5.82 -24.08 24.86
C LEU A 450 -6.66 -25.17 25.50
N GLN A 451 -6.52 -25.45 26.82
CA GLN A 451 -7.34 -26.40 27.54
C GLN A 451 -8.80 -25.94 27.74
N HIS A 452 -9.04 -24.61 27.68
CA HIS A 452 -10.34 -24.03 28.03
C HIS A 452 -11.00 -23.26 26.88
N LEU A 453 -10.26 -23.02 25.75
CA LEU A 453 -10.82 -22.37 24.57
C LEU A 453 -11.77 -23.31 23.81
N GLU A 454 -12.92 -22.77 23.42
CA GLU A 454 -13.92 -23.47 22.61
C GLU A 454 -13.65 -23.26 21.11
N LEU A 455 -14.30 -24.03 20.22
CA LEU A 455 -14.16 -23.90 18.76
C LEU A 455 -14.45 -22.49 18.23
N ARG A 456 -15.38 -21.78 18.86
CA ARG A 456 -15.72 -20.39 18.51
C ARG A 456 -14.62 -19.38 18.88
N ASP A 457 -13.71 -19.76 19.78
CA ASP A 457 -12.59 -18.93 20.23
C ASP A 457 -11.33 -19.19 19.39
N TRP A 458 -11.51 -19.65 18.15
CA TRP A 458 -10.42 -19.99 17.23
C TRP A 458 -9.36 -18.88 17.08
N PRO A 459 -9.70 -17.54 17.14
CA PRO A 459 -8.67 -16.52 17.04
C PRO A 459 -7.68 -16.54 18.21
N SER A 460 -8.12 -16.90 19.40
CA SER A 460 -7.23 -17.06 20.57
C SER A 460 -6.45 -18.38 20.52
N SER A 461 -7.06 -19.45 20.02
CA SER A 461 -6.35 -20.72 19.76
C SER A 461 -5.26 -20.54 18.70
N PHE A 462 -5.57 -19.82 17.60
CA PHE A 462 -4.60 -19.44 16.57
C PHE A 462 -3.43 -18.64 17.17
N LEU A 463 -3.73 -17.64 18.02
CA LEU A 463 -2.72 -16.85 18.69
C LEU A 463 -1.79 -17.69 19.59
N CYS A 464 -2.36 -18.63 20.36
CA CYS A 464 -1.59 -19.57 21.18
C CYS A 464 -0.66 -20.44 20.34
N TYR A 465 -1.19 -21.10 19.30
CA TYR A 465 -0.37 -21.95 18.42
C TYR A 465 0.74 -21.17 17.72
N SER A 466 0.43 -19.99 17.16
CA SER A 466 1.41 -19.09 16.54
C SER A 466 2.49 -18.64 17.53
N THR A 467 2.10 -18.30 18.77
CA THR A 467 3.05 -17.90 19.82
C THR A 467 3.95 -19.06 20.22
N LEU A 468 3.36 -20.24 20.50
CA LEU A 468 4.12 -21.43 20.88
C LEU A 468 5.08 -21.87 19.77
N ALA A 469 4.66 -21.77 18.49
CA ALA A 469 5.52 -22.10 17.36
C ALA A 469 6.75 -21.19 17.29
N ARG A 470 6.56 -19.89 17.47
CA ARG A 470 7.68 -18.92 17.50
C ARG A 470 8.60 -19.12 18.71
N VAL A 471 8.02 -19.48 19.88
CA VAL A 471 8.78 -19.82 21.08
C VAL A 471 9.62 -21.08 20.84
N ALA A 472 9.04 -22.11 20.23
CA ALA A 472 9.73 -23.33 19.87
C ALA A 472 10.86 -23.09 18.84
N MET A 473 10.60 -22.24 17.83
CA MET A 473 11.65 -21.83 16.88
C MET A 473 12.83 -21.14 17.59
N ALA A 474 12.53 -20.22 18.52
CA ALA A 474 13.55 -19.50 19.25
C ALA A 474 14.31 -20.38 20.25
N ALA A 475 13.68 -21.43 20.77
CA ALA A 475 14.29 -22.42 21.62
C ALA A 475 15.10 -23.49 20.85
N GLY A 476 15.00 -23.53 19.52
CA GLY A 476 15.68 -24.55 18.71
C GLY A 476 14.99 -25.91 18.71
N GLU A 477 13.66 -25.90 18.71
CA GLU A 477 12.78 -27.10 18.70
C GLU A 477 12.00 -27.13 17.35
N PRO A 478 12.67 -27.42 16.21
CA PRO A 478 12.10 -27.24 14.88
C PRO A 478 10.90 -28.15 14.61
N GLU A 479 10.91 -29.38 15.12
CA GLU A 479 9.81 -30.35 14.93
C GLU A 479 8.55 -29.91 15.68
N GLU A 480 8.71 -29.42 16.93
CA GLU A 480 7.57 -28.87 17.68
C GLU A 480 7.04 -27.62 17.01
N ALA A 481 7.94 -26.71 16.57
CA ALA A 481 7.55 -25.51 15.84
C ALA A 481 6.74 -25.82 14.59
N LYS A 482 7.15 -26.82 13.81
CA LYS A 482 6.46 -27.26 12.59
C LYS A 482 5.06 -27.79 12.91
N ALA A 483 4.92 -28.66 13.90
CA ALA A 483 3.62 -29.20 14.30
C ALA A 483 2.64 -28.11 14.75
N LEU A 484 3.13 -27.11 15.48
CA LEU A 484 2.34 -25.96 15.94
C LEU A 484 1.95 -25.02 14.78
N LEU A 485 2.87 -24.77 13.81
CA LEU A 485 2.56 -24.01 12.60
C LEU A 485 1.50 -24.71 11.75
N ASP A 486 1.59 -26.04 11.58
CA ASP A 486 0.60 -26.81 10.83
C ASP A 486 -0.77 -26.77 11.52
N SER A 487 -0.83 -26.87 12.86
CA SER A 487 -2.07 -26.73 13.63
C SER A 487 -2.70 -25.36 13.45
N SER A 488 -1.89 -24.30 13.49
CA SER A 488 -2.32 -22.91 13.28
C SER A 488 -2.83 -22.70 11.86
N LEU A 489 -2.14 -23.24 10.85
CA LEU A 489 -2.52 -23.16 9.44
C LEU A 489 -3.85 -23.86 9.17
N GLN A 490 -4.03 -25.07 9.71
CA GLN A 490 -5.31 -25.79 9.59
C GLN A 490 -6.46 -24.99 10.21
N LEU A 491 -6.22 -24.31 11.32
CA LEU A 491 -7.23 -23.49 11.98
C LEU A 491 -7.62 -22.29 11.11
N ALA A 492 -6.64 -21.56 10.55
CA ALA A 492 -6.87 -20.44 9.65
C ALA A 492 -7.68 -20.86 8.41
N ARG A 493 -7.31 -21.99 7.78
CA ARG A 493 -7.99 -22.54 6.60
C ARG A 493 -9.42 -22.98 6.88
N ARG A 494 -9.68 -23.63 8.05
CA ARG A 494 -11.04 -24.03 8.45
C ARG A 494 -11.98 -22.85 8.59
N HIS A 495 -11.47 -21.70 8.97
CA HIS A 495 -12.25 -20.48 9.17
C HIS A 495 -12.21 -19.53 7.97
N GLY A 496 -11.51 -19.87 6.89
CA GLY A 496 -11.41 -19.05 5.67
C GLY A 496 -10.72 -17.70 5.89
N CYS A 497 -9.85 -17.58 6.92
CA CYS A 497 -9.21 -16.33 7.28
C CYS A 497 -7.88 -16.18 6.53
N ILE A 498 -7.89 -15.51 5.38
CA ILE A 498 -6.73 -15.29 4.51
C ILE A 498 -5.61 -14.57 5.25
N ALA A 499 -5.94 -13.53 6.02
CA ALA A 499 -4.93 -12.79 6.78
C ALA A 499 -4.18 -13.71 7.76
N SER A 500 -4.89 -14.55 8.51
CA SER A 500 -4.28 -15.52 9.43
C SER A 500 -3.44 -16.56 8.69
N GLU A 501 -3.93 -17.07 7.54
CA GLU A 501 -3.19 -18.03 6.72
C GLU A 501 -1.86 -17.45 6.20
N VAL A 502 -1.88 -16.22 5.67
CA VAL A 502 -0.67 -15.54 5.19
C VAL A 502 0.31 -15.25 6.34
N LEU A 503 -0.20 -14.78 7.49
CA LEU A 503 0.66 -14.47 8.64
C LEU A 503 1.37 -15.72 9.20
N ILE A 504 0.68 -16.86 9.28
CA ILE A 504 1.32 -18.09 9.75
C ILE A 504 2.27 -18.68 8.71
N ASN A 505 1.97 -18.55 7.43
CA ASN A 505 2.89 -18.94 6.37
C ASN A 505 4.14 -18.05 6.37
N ALA A 506 4.05 -16.75 6.74
CA ALA A 506 5.21 -15.90 6.92
C ALA A 506 6.16 -16.44 8.03
N ASP A 507 5.60 -16.94 9.15
CA ASP A 507 6.42 -17.59 10.18
C ASP A 507 7.01 -18.92 9.69
N ARG A 508 6.23 -19.71 8.91
CA ARG A 508 6.70 -20.94 8.27
C ARG A 508 7.84 -20.68 7.29
N ILE A 509 7.74 -19.62 6.49
CA ILE A 509 8.81 -19.20 5.57
C ILE A 509 10.09 -18.86 6.34
N ARG A 510 9.98 -18.14 7.47
CA ARG A 510 11.14 -17.85 8.32
C ARG A 510 11.79 -19.11 8.88
N MET A 511 11.00 -20.07 9.34
CA MET A 511 11.50 -21.37 9.78
C MET A 511 12.26 -22.09 8.65
N LEU A 512 11.69 -22.13 7.44
CA LEU A 512 12.33 -22.75 6.27
C LEU A 512 13.64 -22.06 5.90
N ILE A 513 13.71 -20.73 6.00
CA ILE A 513 14.95 -19.95 5.81
C ILE A 513 16.01 -20.35 6.85
N LEU A 514 15.63 -20.50 8.12
CA LEU A 514 16.52 -20.95 9.18
C LEU A 514 17.04 -22.38 8.95
N CYS A 515 16.16 -23.26 8.47
CA CYS A 515 16.51 -24.63 8.11
C CYS A 515 17.25 -24.74 6.77
N ASN A 516 17.61 -23.64 6.12
CA ASN A 516 18.27 -23.61 4.81
C ASN A 516 17.45 -24.22 3.65
N GLU A 517 16.12 -24.27 3.78
CA GLU A 517 15.17 -24.77 2.77
C GLU A 517 14.60 -23.65 1.90
N TRP A 518 15.48 -22.93 1.19
CA TRP A 518 15.11 -21.67 0.47
C TRP A 518 14.14 -21.88 -0.70
N GLU A 519 14.21 -23.06 -1.38
CA GLU A 519 13.31 -23.37 -2.50
C GLU A 519 11.88 -23.61 -2.02
N LEU A 520 11.74 -24.29 -0.89
CA LEU A 520 10.43 -24.49 -0.29
C LEU A 520 9.86 -23.17 0.27
N ALA A 521 10.72 -22.35 0.88
CA ALA A 521 10.33 -21.00 1.31
C ALA A 521 9.79 -20.15 0.14
N GLU A 522 10.45 -20.20 -1.03
CA GLU A 522 9.99 -19.49 -2.23
C GLU A 522 8.66 -20.03 -2.77
N SER A 523 8.47 -21.37 -2.74
CA SER A 523 7.19 -21.98 -3.14
C SER A 523 6.03 -21.52 -2.26
N VAL A 524 6.22 -21.54 -0.94
CA VAL A 524 5.20 -21.07 0.01
C VAL A 524 4.94 -19.57 -0.14
N LEU A 525 5.98 -18.77 -0.41
CA LEU A 525 5.82 -17.33 -0.73
C LEU A 525 4.96 -17.12 -1.96
N GLN A 526 5.20 -17.87 -3.03
CA GLN A 526 4.44 -17.75 -4.26
C GLN A 526 2.97 -18.13 -4.05
N GLU A 527 2.70 -19.22 -3.32
CA GLU A 527 1.32 -19.60 -2.93
C GLU A 527 0.61 -18.48 -2.15
N CYS A 528 1.32 -17.80 -1.23
CA CYS A 528 0.77 -16.67 -0.49
C CYS A 528 0.46 -15.45 -1.37
N PHE A 529 1.32 -15.14 -2.34
CA PHE A 529 1.05 -14.05 -3.30
C PHE A 529 -0.18 -14.34 -4.15
N GLU A 530 -0.35 -15.59 -4.62
CA GLU A 530 -1.52 -16.03 -5.39
C GLU A 530 -2.79 -15.93 -4.54
N LEU A 531 -2.75 -16.40 -3.29
CA LEU A 531 -3.88 -16.32 -2.36
C LEU A 531 -4.35 -14.88 -2.11
N VAL A 532 -3.42 -13.95 -1.94
CA VAL A 532 -3.75 -12.53 -1.74
C VAL A 532 -4.26 -11.88 -3.03
N ALA A 533 -3.76 -12.29 -4.20
CA ALA A 533 -4.22 -11.77 -5.48
C ALA A 533 -5.64 -12.23 -5.83
N ASP A 534 -5.98 -13.47 -5.52
CA ASP A 534 -7.30 -14.07 -5.79
C ASP A 534 -8.42 -13.45 -4.95
N ASP A 535 -8.11 -12.94 -3.76
CA ASP A 535 -9.10 -12.30 -2.88
C ASP A 535 -9.58 -10.92 -3.40
N GLY A 536 -8.84 -10.30 -4.32
CA GLY A 536 -9.21 -9.01 -4.92
C GLY A 536 -9.25 -7.82 -3.94
N GLY A 537 -8.88 -8.03 -2.67
CA GLY A 537 -8.82 -7.02 -1.63
C GLY A 537 -7.50 -6.22 -1.63
N HIS A 538 -7.49 -5.10 -0.93
CA HIS A 538 -6.29 -4.26 -0.74
C HIS A 538 -5.55 -4.73 0.53
N HIS A 539 -4.65 -5.70 0.39
CA HIS A 539 -3.91 -6.30 1.50
C HIS A 539 -2.50 -5.72 1.65
N ASP A 540 -2.37 -4.40 1.76
CA ASP A 540 -1.08 -3.71 1.80
C ASP A 540 -0.13 -4.26 2.89
N LEU A 541 -0.64 -4.55 4.09
CA LEU A 541 0.15 -5.10 5.19
C LEU A 541 0.68 -6.50 4.87
N LEU A 542 -0.17 -7.38 4.34
CA LEU A 542 0.22 -8.76 4.00
C LEU A 542 1.21 -8.77 2.84
N LEU A 543 0.93 -8.01 1.78
CA LEU A 543 1.83 -7.84 0.64
C LEU A 543 3.17 -7.25 1.05
N SER A 544 3.17 -6.25 1.96
CA SER A 544 4.41 -5.72 2.54
C SER A 544 5.25 -6.85 3.13
N ARG A 545 4.70 -7.64 4.06
CA ARG A 545 5.43 -8.72 4.73
C ARG A 545 5.94 -9.79 3.77
N LEU A 546 5.15 -10.18 2.76
CA LEU A 546 5.58 -11.13 1.73
C LEU A 546 6.72 -10.58 0.88
N MET A 547 6.67 -9.30 0.47
CA MET A 547 7.74 -8.64 -0.26
C MET A 547 9.03 -8.56 0.55
N LEU A 548 8.93 -8.27 1.86
CA LEU A 548 10.09 -8.22 2.75
C LEU A 548 10.76 -9.58 2.87
N LEU A 549 9.99 -10.65 3.04
CA LEU A 549 10.51 -12.03 3.10
C LEU A 549 11.17 -12.45 1.78
N ARG A 550 10.56 -12.13 0.62
CA ARG A 550 11.16 -12.40 -0.68
C ARG A 550 12.44 -11.58 -0.89
N GLY A 551 12.47 -10.32 -0.45
CA GLY A 551 13.65 -9.47 -0.45
C GLY A 551 14.78 -10.06 0.40
N GLU A 552 14.49 -10.61 1.58
CA GLU A 552 15.45 -11.30 2.44
C GLU A 552 16.02 -12.55 1.76
N LEU A 553 15.19 -13.36 1.09
CA LEU A 553 15.66 -14.50 0.29
C LEU A 553 16.60 -14.09 -0.86
N HIS A 554 16.28 -13.00 -1.56
CA HIS A 554 17.17 -12.47 -2.61
C HIS A 554 18.48 -11.94 -2.05
N LEU A 555 18.47 -11.35 -0.84
CA LEU A 555 19.68 -10.92 -0.15
C LEU A 555 20.58 -12.11 0.19
N LEU A 556 20.01 -13.20 0.72
CA LEU A 556 20.73 -14.44 1.03
C LEU A 556 21.32 -15.10 -0.23
N ARG A 557 20.62 -15.00 -1.37
CA ARG A 557 21.10 -15.49 -2.67
C ARG A 557 22.12 -14.55 -3.34
N GLY A 558 22.37 -13.37 -2.79
CA GLY A 558 23.27 -12.36 -3.35
C GLY A 558 22.72 -11.58 -4.54
N ASN A 559 21.41 -11.65 -4.81
CA ASN A 559 20.75 -10.88 -5.86
C ASN A 559 20.33 -9.50 -5.31
N LEU A 560 21.29 -8.58 -5.22
CA LEU A 560 21.10 -7.27 -4.60
C LEU A 560 20.08 -6.36 -5.32
N PRO A 561 20.05 -6.28 -6.68
CA PRO A 561 19.08 -5.39 -7.35
C PRO A 561 17.63 -5.77 -7.02
N GLU A 562 17.28 -7.05 -7.11
CA GLU A 562 15.93 -7.52 -6.84
C GLU A 562 15.58 -7.42 -5.35
N CYS A 563 16.56 -7.71 -4.47
CA CYS A 563 16.44 -7.49 -3.03
C CYS A 563 16.02 -6.04 -2.72
N GLU A 564 16.73 -5.05 -3.26
CA GLU A 564 16.43 -3.64 -3.00
C GLU A 564 15.06 -3.22 -3.53
N ASN A 565 14.68 -3.68 -4.74
CA ASN A 565 13.39 -3.38 -5.32
C ASN A 565 12.25 -3.88 -4.43
N LEU A 566 12.34 -5.14 -3.99
CA LEU A 566 11.33 -5.76 -3.13
C LEU A 566 11.27 -5.12 -1.74
N LEU A 567 12.44 -4.86 -1.12
CA LEU A 567 12.49 -4.23 0.20
C LEU A 567 11.95 -2.80 0.17
N ARG A 568 12.24 -2.00 -0.87
CA ARG A 568 11.69 -0.65 -1.03
C ARG A 568 10.17 -0.68 -1.27
N ALA A 569 9.70 -1.59 -2.12
CA ALA A 569 8.28 -1.74 -2.39
C ALA A 569 7.50 -2.19 -1.14
N GLY A 570 8.04 -3.16 -0.38
CA GLY A 570 7.46 -3.60 0.88
C GLY A 570 7.51 -2.51 1.95
N LEU A 571 8.61 -1.77 2.06
CA LEU A 571 8.76 -0.63 2.96
C LEU A 571 7.69 0.43 2.72
N GLN A 572 7.46 0.80 1.46
CA GLN A 572 6.49 1.83 1.11
C GLN A 572 5.06 1.45 1.53
N ARG A 573 4.67 0.18 1.35
CA ARG A 573 3.36 -0.31 1.80
C ARG A 573 3.27 -0.43 3.33
N GLY A 574 4.33 -0.93 3.97
CA GLY A 574 4.33 -1.18 5.41
C GLY A 574 4.45 0.07 6.26
N ILE A 575 5.09 1.13 5.77
CA ILE A 575 5.34 2.35 6.56
C ILE A 575 4.03 3.09 6.91
N ASP A 576 3.07 3.04 6.00
CA ASP A 576 1.76 3.68 6.16
C ASP A 576 0.82 2.84 7.04
N SER A 577 1.05 1.52 7.15
CA SER A 577 0.25 0.60 7.97
C SER A 577 0.76 0.43 9.39
N SER A 578 1.79 1.16 9.80
CA SER A 578 2.44 1.05 11.12
C SER A 578 2.96 -0.37 11.43
N ASP A 579 3.29 -1.16 10.40
CA ASP A 579 3.79 -2.52 10.57
C ASP A 579 5.24 -2.50 11.10
N PRO A 580 5.53 -3.09 12.28
CA PRO A 580 6.88 -3.11 12.82
C PRO A 580 7.85 -3.97 11.99
N TYR A 581 7.35 -4.84 11.12
CA TYR A 581 8.20 -5.64 10.21
C TYR A 581 8.94 -4.78 9.16
N VAL A 582 8.58 -3.52 8.99
CA VAL A 582 9.37 -2.51 8.26
C VAL A 582 10.83 -2.43 8.75
N LEU A 583 11.09 -2.80 10.01
CA LEU A 583 12.43 -2.99 10.54
C LEU A 583 13.30 -3.89 9.65
N HIS A 584 12.76 -5.02 9.20
CA HIS A 584 13.48 -5.96 8.33
C HIS A 584 13.82 -5.36 6.96
N ALA A 585 12.93 -4.51 6.42
CA ALA A 585 13.23 -3.78 5.19
C ALA A 585 14.44 -2.86 5.35
N LEU A 586 14.44 -2.05 6.40
CA LEU A 586 15.50 -1.06 6.64
C LEU A 586 16.83 -1.71 7.02
N VAL A 587 16.80 -2.79 7.79
CA VAL A 587 17.99 -3.61 8.10
C VAL A 587 18.52 -4.30 6.83
N GLY A 588 17.63 -4.88 6.01
CA GLY A 588 18.02 -5.51 4.74
C GLY A 588 18.61 -4.51 3.74
N LEU A 589 18.00 -3.30 3.61
CA LEU A 589 18.53 -2.23 2.78
C LEU A 589 19.90 -1.72 3.29
N SER A 590 20.10 -1.65 4.62
CA SER A 590 21.38 -1.35 5.22
C SER A 590 22.44 -2.37 4.82
N GLU A 591 22.11 -3.66 4.84
CA GLU A 591 23.04 -4.71 4.42
C GLU A 591 23.32 -4.68 2.92
N ALA A 592 22.28 -4.46 2.09
CA ALA A 592 22.45 -4.34 0.64
C ALA A 592 23.38 -3.17 0.26
N ALA A 593 23.21 -2.01 0.90
CA ALA A 593 24.08 -0.86 0.72
C ALA A 593 25.52 -1.16 1.17
N ALA A 594 25.66 -1.84 2.31
CA ALA A 594 26.97 -2.25 2.81
C ALA A 594 27.69 -3.25 1.88
N CYS A 595 26.94 -4.15 1.20
CA CYS A 595 27.48 -5.06 0.18
C CYS A 595 28.02 -4.32 -1.05
N LYS A 596 27.47 -3.16 -1.37
CA LYS A 596 27.95 -2.27 -2.43
C LYS A 596 29.10 -1.37 -2.02
N GLY A 597 29.45 -1.33 -0.72
CA GLY A 597 30.46 -0.43 -0.17
C GLY A 597 29.92 0.95 0.23
N GLU A 598 28.61 1.18 0.15
CA GLU A 598 27.93 2.44 0.46
C GLU A 598 27.64 2.54 1.98
N LEU A 599 28.69 2.63 2.80
CA LEU A 599 28.59 2.56 4.26
C LEU A 599 27.78 3.72 4.87
N GLU A 600 27.89 4.93 4.31
CA GLU A 600 27.06 6.07 4.78
C GLU A 600 25.57 5.82 4.58
N GLN A 601 25.19 5.30 3.42
CA GLN A 601 23.80 4.93 3.13
C GLN A 601 23.30 3.81 4.04
N ALA A 602 24.17 2.81 4.32
CA ALA A 602 23.85 1.74 5.25
C ALA A 602 23.54 2.29 6.66
N HIS A 603 24.34 3.22 7.17
CA HIS A 603 24.08 3.89 8.45
C HIS A 603 22.82 4.77 8.42
N LEU A 604 22.50 5.40 7.29
CA LEU A 604 21.25 6.18 7.14
C LEU A 604 20.02 5.28 7.25
N HIS A 605 20.04 4.10 6.65
CA HIS A 605 18.94 3.13 6.77
C HIS A 605 18.75 2.68 8.22
N LEU A 606 19.82 2.40 8.97
CA LEU A 606 19.71 2.01 10.38
C LEU A 606 19.16 3.13 11.27
N ARG A 607 19.63 4.36 11.07
CA ARG A 607 19.08 5.52 11.79
C ARG A 607 17.59 5.75 11.46
N SER A 608 17.19 5.45 10.22
CA SER A 608 15.80 5.53 9.81
C SER A 608 14.97 4.42 10.48
N ALA A 609 15.51 3.21 10.61
CA ALA A 609 14.89 2.11 11.32
C ALA A 609 14.61 2.48 12.79
N GLU A 610 15.64 2.93 13.50
CA GLU A 610 15.52 3.29 14.92
C GLU A 610 14.48 4.41 15.13
N ARG A 611 14.57 5.50 14.34
CA ARG A 611 13.61 6.61 14.41
C ARG A 611 12.18 6.18 14.10
N HIS A 612 11.99 5.25 13.15
CA HIS A 612 10.67 4.74 12.82
C HIS A 612 10.09 3.91 13.97
N MET A 613 10.87 2.98 14.55
CA MET A 613 10.44 2.17 15.69
C MET A 613 10.08 3.04 16.91
N GLN A 614 10.89 4.05 17.22
CA GLN A 614 10.61 5.01 18.31
C GLN A 614 9.34 5.81 18.05
N ARG A 615 9.13 6.30 16.82
CA ARG A 615 7.93 7.05 16.44
C ARG A 615 6.67 6.20 16.57
N CYS A 616 6.73 4.91 16.20
CA CYS A 616 5.63 3.96 16.33
C CYS A 616 5.48 3.41 17.75
N ARG A 617 6.29 3.85 18.73
CA ARG A 617 6.31 3.37 20.12
C ARG A 617 6.48 1.85 20.24
N VAL A 618 7.28 1.27 19.36
CA VAL A 618 7.64 -0.14 19.43
C VAL A 618 8.55 -0.36 20.66
N SER A 619 8.27 -1.40 21.46
CA SER A 619 9.09 -1.72 22.66
C SER A 619 10.51 -2.08 22.27
N GLU A 620 11.50 -1.49 22.96
CA GLU A 620 12.95 -1.60 22.60
C GLU A 620 13.43 -3.05 22.50
N GLY A 621 12.95 -3.94 23.40
CA GLY A 621 13.27 -5.35 23.37
C GLY A 621 12.95 -6.06 22.05
N CYS A 622 12.00 -5.53 21.27
CA CYS A 622 11.62 -6.11 19.99
C CYS A 622 12.54 -5.69 18.83
N TYR A 623 13.26 -4.56 18.88
CA TYR A 623 13.97 -4.09 17.69
C TYR A 623 15.45 -3.78 17.92
N LYS A 624 15.83 -3.36 19.12
CA LYS A 624 17.17 -2.81 19.39
C LYS A 624 18.27 -3.83 19.13
N GLY A 625 18.09 -5.07 19.59
CA GLY A 625 19.08 -6.12 19.39
C GLY A 625 19.41 -6.40 17.91
N LEU A 626 18.40 -6.29 17.02
CA LEU A 626 18.61 -6.48 15.58
C LEU A 626 19.35 -5.28 14.97
N ILE A 627 19.02 -4.06 15.39
CA ILE A 627 19.72 -2.84 14.95
C ILE A 627 21.17 -2.87 15.42
N ASP A 628 21.43 -3.19 16.69
CA ASP A 628 22.79 -3.27 17.25
C ASP A 628 23.61 -4.35 16.55
N TYR A 629 23.01 -5.51 16.25
CA TYR A 629 23.67 -6.54 15.46
C TYR A 629 24.07 -6.04 14.08
N GLN A 630 23.19 -5.32 13.37
CA GLN A 630 23.51 -4.78 12.05
C GLN A 630 24.57 -3.67 12.14
N HIS A 631 24.58 -2.85 13.20
CA HIS A 631 25.67 -1.92 13.47
C HIS A 631 27.01 -2.64 13.61
N MET A 632 27.06 -3.73 14.39
CA MET A 632 28.28 -4.53 14.54
C MET A 632 28.73 -5.13 13.20
N ARG A 633 27.79 -5.53 12.31
CA ARG A 633 28.14 -5.99 10.95
C ARG A 633 28.84 -4.90 10.13
N LEU A 634 28.38 -3.64 10.24
CA LEU A 634 29.03 -2.51 9.57
C LEU A 634 30.42 -2.25 10.17
N MET A 635 30.56 -2.35 11.50
CA MET A 635 31.87 -2.23 12.18
C MET A 635 32.88 -3.33 11.78
N VAL A 636 32.42 -4.55 11.47
CA VAL A 636 33.30 -5.63 10.93
C VAL A 636 33.98 -5.15 9.65
N ARG A 637 33.22 -4.47 8.76
CA ARG A 637 33.77 -3.91 7.51
C ARG A 637 34.77 -2.76 7.75
N GLN A 638 34.58 -2.04 8.86
CA GLN A 638 35.46 -0.96 9.30
C GLN A 638 36.62 -1.47 10.15
N GLN A 639 36.66 -2.78 10.48
CA GLN A 639 37.67 -3.45 11.32
C GLN A 639 37.76 -2.88 12.75
N ASP A 640 36.68 -2.33 13.29
CA ASP A 640 36.65 -1.84 14.68
C ASP A 640 36.33 -3.00 15.66
N TRP A 641 37.31 -3.89 15.77
CA TRP A 641 37.16 -5.12 16.53
C TRP A 641 36.96 -4.91 18.04
N GLN A 642 37.53 -3.84 18.61
CA GLN A 642 37.39 -3.55 20.05
C GLN A 642 35.97 -3.16 20.41
N ALA A 643 35.35 -2.26 19.62
CA ALA A 643 33.99 -1.83 19.83
C ALA A 643 33.00 -3.01 19.66
N ILE A 644 33.23 -3.87 18.65
CA ILE A 644 32.39 -5.06 18.42
C ILE A 644 32.44 -6.00 19.63
N VAL A 645 33.61 -6.31 20.18
CA VAL A 645 33.73 -7.21 21.36
C VAL A 645 33.00 -6.64 22.57
N LEU A 646 33.05 -5.33 22.79
CA LEU A 646 32.35 -4.68 23.90
C LEU A 646 30.82 -4.78 23.73
N LEU A 647 30.33 -4.41 22.54
CA LEU A 647 28.88 -4.41 22.25
C LEU A 647 28.32 -5.82 22.20
N ALA A 648 28.98 -6.76 21.54
CA ALA A 648 28.51 -8.15 21.43
C ALA A 648 28.47 -8.84 22.80
N ARG A 649 29.47 -8.64 23.65
CA ARG A 649 29.46 -9.19 25.01
C ARG A 649 28.35 -8.60 25.87
N LYS A 650 28.11 -7.31 25.75
CA LYS A 650 26.97 -6.65 26.44
C LYS A 650 25.64 -7.24 25.96
N ALA A 651 25.42 -7.31 24.65
CA ALA A 651 24.19 -7.86 24.08
C ALA A 651 23.94 -9.33 24.47
N ILE A 652 25.00 -10.15 24.47
CA ILE A 652 24.93 -11.55 24.91
C ILE A 652 24.59 -11.64 26.41
N ALA A 653 25.20 -10.81 27.27
CA ALA A 653 24.93 -10.80 28.70
C ALA A 653 23.50 -10.36 29.03
N GLU A 654 22.94 -9.37 28.31
CA GLU A 654 21.57 -8.91 28.46
C GLU A 654 20.56 -9.95 27.98
N GLY A 655 20.94 -10.84 27.07
CA GLY A 655 20.11 -11.93 26.55
C GLY A 655 20.13 -13.21 27.38
N VAL A 656 20.96 -13.30 28.43
CA VAL A 656 21.03 -14.53 29.26
C VAL A 656 19.70 -14.78 29.97
N GLY A 657 19.15 -15.98 29.79
CA GLY A 657 17.89 -16.40 30.38
C GLY A 657 16.63 -15.83 29.74
N ARG A 658 16.75 -15.18 28.59
CA ARG A 658 15.63 -14.67 27.78
C ARG A 658 15.66 -15.23 26.38
N LEU A 659 14.47 -15.41 25.80
CA LEU A 659 14.36 -15.66 24.37
C LEU A 659 14.82 -14.45 23.55
N PRO A 660 15.42 -14.67 22.37
CA PRO A 660 15.61 -13.62 21.41
C PRO A 660 14.26 -13.07 20.91
N PRO A 661 14.24 -11.90 20.27
CA PRO A 661 13.03 -11.42 19.62
C PRO A 661 12.46 -12.50 18.71
N LEU A 662 11.19 -12.83 18.87
CA LEU A 662 10.53 -13.97 18.16
C LEU A 662 10.59 -13.86 16.64
N HIS A 663 10.77 -12.64 16.10
CA HIS A 663 10.97 -12.40 14.66
C HIS A 663 12.44 -12.54 14.21
N ALA A 664 13.39 -12.71 15.14
CA ALA A 664 14.83 -12.89 14.88
C ALA A 664 15.41 -14.00 15.76
N PRO A 665 14.93 -15.24 15.66
CA PRO A 665 15.26 -16.33 16.60
C PRO A 665 16.73 -16.72 16.59
N SER A 666 17.45 -16.52 15.50
CA SER A 666 18.89 -16.81 15.37
C SER A 666 19.83 -15.67 15.85
N LEU A 667 19.29 -14.60 16.41
CA LEU A 667 20.09 -13.44 16.83
C LEU A 667 21.21 -13.80 17.83
N PRO A 668 21.00 -14.64 18.86
CA PRO A 668 22.09 -15.04 19.76
C PRO A 668 23.23 -15.74 19.04
N GLN A 669 22.95 -16.64 18.11
CA GLN A 669 23.95 -17.36 17.32
C GLN A 669 24.71 -16.41 16.39
N ARG A 670 24.02 -15.46 15.78
CA ARG A 670 24.63 -14.40 14.97
C ARG A 670 25.54 -13.49 15.79
N LEU A 671 25.19 -13.18 17.06
CA LEU A 671 26.06 -12.45 17.99
C LEU A 671 27.32 -13.25 18.36
N GLN A 672 27.22 -14.57 18.55
CA GLN A 672 28.38 -15.43 18.79
C GLN A 672 29.33 -15.47 17.58
N LEU A 673 28.78 -15.54 16.36
CA LEU A 673 29.56 -15.49 15.13
C LEU A 673 30.35 -14.19 15.02
N ILE A 674 29.67 -13.03 15.19
CA ILE A 674 30.34 -11.73 15.06
C ILE A 674 31.39 -11.49 16.15
N LEU A 675 31.12 -11.98 17.37
CA LEU A 675 32.10 -11.96 18.46
C LEU A 675 33.35 -12.80 18.15
N ALA A 676 33.18 -14.00 17.57
CA ALA A 676 34.28 -14.85 17.13
C ALA A 676 35.13 -14.16 16.05
N LEU A 677 34.49 -13.51 15.08
CA LEU A 677 35.19 -12.74 14.05
C LEU A 677 36.01 -11.59 14.64
N ALA A 678 35.45 -10.88 15.63
CA ALA A 678 36.17 -9.79 16.30
C ALA A 678 37.30 -10.28 17.19
N GLU A 679 37.12 -11.41 17.88
CA GLU A 679 38.23 -12.06 18.65
C GLU A 679 39.36 -12.49 17.72
N CYS A 680 39.04 -13.00 16.53
CA CYS A 680 40.04 -13.32 15.51
C CYS A 680 40.81 -12.08 15.04
N GLY A 681 40.06 -10.98 14.72
CA GLY A 681 40.66 -9.70 14.31
C GLY A 681 41.60 -9.08 15.38
N LEU A 682 41.33 -9.35 16.66
CA LEU A 682 42.20 -8.97 17.79
C LEU A 682 43.35 -9.95 18.07
N GLY A 683 43.53 -10.97 17.22
CA GLY A 683 44.61 -11.97 17.37
C GLY A 683 44.28 -13.10 18.36
N LYS A 684 43.13 -13.16 18.99
CA LYS A 684 42.67 -14.19 19.93
C LYS A 684 42.11 -15.43 19.21
N ARG A 685 42.97 -16.02 18.35
CA ARG A 685 42.56 -17.05 17.39
C ARG A 685 42.04 -18.33 18.03
N ASP A 686 42.61 -18.76 19.16
CA ASP A 686 42.16 -19.96 19.86
C ASP A 686 40.75 -19.78 20.46
N HIS A 687 40.50 -18.62 21.08
CA HIS A 687 39.16 -18.30 21.58
C HIS A 687 38.13 -18.25 20.46
N ALA A 688 38.50 -17.64 19.32
CA ALA A 688 37.64 -17.57 18.15
C ALA A 688 37.29 -18.97 17.60
N ALA A 689 38.32 -19.85 17.47
CA ALA A 689 38.09 -21.21 16.98
C ALA A 689 37.18 -22.03 17.92
N THR A 690 37.45 -22.00 19.23
CA THR A 690 36.59 -22.70 20.22
C THR A 690 35.15 -22.19 20.17
N ARG A 691 34.95 -20.88 20.04
CA ARG A 691 33.60 -20.27 19.93
C ARG A 691 32.87 -20.69 18.66
N LEU A 692 33.58 -20.72 17.52
CA LEU A 692 33.00 -21.15 16.24
C LEU A 692 32.64 -22.63 16.23
N GLN A 693 33.45 -23.50 16.86
CA GLN A 693 33.15 -24.92 17.02
C GLN A 693 31.89 -25.12 17.86
N ALA A 694 31.81 -24.47 19.03
CA ALA A 694 30.62 -24.50 19.86
C ALA A 694 29.38 -23.94 19.16
N LEU A 695 29.54 -22.88 18.32
CA LEU A 695 28.47 -22.32 17.52
C LEU A 695 27.95 -23.31 16.47
N LEU A 696 28.82 -24.01 15.76
CA LEU A 696 28.45 -25.03 14.78
C LEU A 696 27.63 -26.15 15.44
N GLU A 697 28.11 -26.70 16.57
CA GLU A 697 27.39 -27.70 17.34
C GLU A 697 25.98 -27.21 17.78
N THR A 698 25.92 -25.97 18.27
CA THR A 698 24.65 -25.35 18.70
C THR A 698 23.71 -25.16 17.53
N CYS A 699 24.19 -24.68 16.37
CA CYS A 699 23.36 -24.49 15.18
C CYS A 699 22.80 -25.81 14.63
N GLU A 700 23.61 -26.88 14.64
CA GLU A 700 23.18 -28.24 14.28
C GLU A 700 22.07 -28.76 15.22
N GLN A 701 22.25 -28.62 16.53
CA GLN A 701 21.28 -29.03 17.54
C GLN A 701 19.96 -28.26 17.43
N MET A 702 20.03 -26.96 17.16
CA MET A 702 18.85 -26.09 17.05
C MET A 702 18.18 -26.09 15.67
N GLY A 703 18.76 -26.78 14.67
CA GLY A 703 18.25 -26.76 13.30
C GLY A 703 18.45 -25.45 12.54
N PHE A 704 19.41 -24.59 12.98
CA PHE A 704 19.71 -23.31 12.31
C PHE A 704 20.75 -23.50 11.21
N PHE A 705 20.42 -24.33 10.24
CA PHE A 705 21.34 -24.74 9.16
C PHE A 705 21.75 -23.59 8.22
N SER A 706 20.99 -22.53 8.16
CA SER A 706 21.36 -21.33 7.35
C SER A 706 22.60 -20.60 7.83
N LEU A 707 22.99 -20.78 9.10
CA LEU A 707 24.21 -20.17 9.67
C LEU A 707 25.47 -21.03 9.54
N LEU A 708 25.32 -22.33 9.31
CA LEU A 708 26.45 -23.26 9.23
C LEU A 708 27.47 -22.88 8.17
N PRO A 709 27.12 -22.55 6.93
CA PRO A 709 28.09 -22.22 5.91
C PRO A 709 28.98 -21.03 6.29
N GLU A 710 28.38 -19.98 6.89
CA GLU A 710 29.06 -18.76 7.30
C GLU A 710 30.01 -19.06 8.47
N ALA A 711 29.56 -19.81 9.47
CA ALA A 711 30.37 -20.22 10.61
C ALA A 711 31.52 -21.16 10.21
N GLN A 712 31.32 -22.09 9.27
CA GLN A 712 32.33 -22.99 8.74
C GLN A 712 33.44 -22.23 8.00
N VAL A 713 33.09 -21.29 7.13
CA VAL A 713 34.05 -20.45 6.40
C VAL A 713 34.84 -19.59 7.39
N ALA A 714 34.18 -19.03 8.42
CA ALA A 714 34.85 -18.28 9.48
C ALA A 714 35.87 -19.16 10.23
N LEU A 715 35.49 -20.40 10.57
CA LEU A 715 36.40 -21.34 11.26
C LEU A 715 37.61 -21.70 10.40
N VAL A 716 37.40 -22.03 9.11
CA VAL A 716 38.52 -22.31 8.18
C VAL A 716 39.45 -21.10 8.10
N HIS A 717 38.95 -19.88 8.04
CA HIS A 717 39.76 -18.67 8.03
C HIS A 717 40.59 -18.52 9.32
N VAL A 718 39.99 -18.76 10.49
CA VAL A 718 40.67 -18.72 11.79
C VAL A 718 41.73 -19.80 11.86
N ASP A 719 41.46 -21.02 11.43
CA ASP A 719 42.41 -22.16 11.47
C ASP A 719 43.57 -21.95 10.50
N GLN A 720 43.34 -21.39 9.33
CA GLN A 720 44.46 -20.97 8.43
C GLN A 720 45.38 -19.98 9.10
N GLN A 721 44.88 -19.02 9.86
CA GLN A 721 45.68 -18.06 10.62
C GLN A 721 46.38 -18.70 11.83
N ARG A 722 45.91 -19.85 12.34
CA ARG A 722 46.55 -20.67 13.39
C ARG A 722 47.63 -21.62 12.82
N GLY A 723 47.74 -21.73 11.49
CA GLY A 723 48.63 -22.69 10.84
C GLY A 723 48.10 -24.12 10.79
N VAL A 724 46.86 -24.36 11.12
CA VAL A 724 46.19 -25.66 11.04
C VAL A 724 45.84 -25.95 9.58
N ARG A 725 46.39 -27.03 9.01
CA ARG A 725 46.05 -27.48 7.64
C ARG A 725 44.82 -28.39 7.68
N HIS A 726 43.75 -28.00 7.09
CA HIS A 726 42.63 -28.89 6.78
C HIS A 726 42.93 -29.67 5.50
N PRO A 727 43.05 -31.01 5.52
CA PRO A 727 43.19 -31.79 4.29
C PRO A 727 41.86 -31.81 3.53
N GLY A 728 41.77 -31.07 2.43
CA GLY A 728 40.84 -31.23 1.35
C GLY A 728 39.39 -30.89 1.63
N GLN A 729 39.09 -29.63 1.49
CA GLN A 729 37.90 -29.08 0.86
C GLN A 729 37.89 -27.59 1.22
N ALA A 730 38.27 -26.72 0.28
CA ALA A 730 37.83 -25.34 0.38
C ALA A 730 36.32 -25.39 0.25
N PRO A 731 35.53 -24.99 1.28
CA PRO A 731 34.07 -24.89 1.12
C PRO A 731 33.81 -23.96 -0.06
N ALA A 732 32.93 -24.36 -0.93
CA ALA A 732 32.50 -23.53 -2.03
C ALA A 732 32.22 -22.12 -1.49
N LEU A 733 32.86 -21.10 -2.06
CA LEU A 733 32.81 -19.71 -1.63
C LEU A 733 31.36 -19.33 -1.30
N VAL A 734 31.03 -19.36 -0.01
CA VAL A 734 29.77 -18.79 0.49
C VAL A 734 29.93 -17.28 0.29
N ARG A 735 29.18 -16.75 -0.66
CA ARG A 735 29.14 -15.32 -0.99
C ARG A 735 28.39 -14.53 0.08
N THR A 736 28.84 -14.65 1.34
CA THR A 736 28.23 -13.87 2.42
C THR A 736 29.02 -12.60 2.63
N SER A 737 28.29 -11.51 2.74
CA SER A 737 28.81 -10.15 2.87
C SER A 737 29.74 -9.93 4.08
N LEU A 738 29.56 -10.72 5.13
CA LEU A 738 30.38 -10.64 6.37
C LEU A 738 31.82 -11.05 6.14
N LEU A 739 32.06 -12.06 5.32
CA LEU A 739 33.41 -12.63 5.10
C LEU A 739 34.18 -11.84 4.05
N ALA A 740 33.52 -11.13 3.17
CA ALA A 740 34.19 -10.24 2.22
C ALA A 740 35.00 -9.13 2.93
N GLY A 741 34.56 -8.69 4.10
CA GLY A 741 35.27 -7.74 4.94
C GLY A 741 36.55 -8.31 5.61
N LEU A 742 36.61 -9.63 5.86
CA LEU A 742 37.74 -10.31 6.49
C LEU A 742 38.83 -10.67 5.49
N THR A 743 38.48 -10.96 4.25
CA THR A 743 39.45 -11.49 3.25
C THR A 743 40.08 -10.41 2.39
N GLY A 744 39.78 -9.12 2.61
CA GLY A 744 40.34 -8.03 1.80
C GLY A 744 39.92 -8.04 0.33
N LEU A 745 38.93 -8.86 -0.04
CA LEU A 745 38.39 -8.98 -1.40
C LEU A 745 37.30 -7.91 -1.75
N ALA A 746 37.34 -6.78 -1.10
CA ALA A 746 36.59 -5.60 -1.46
C ALA A 746 37.20 -4.98 -2.74
N GLY A 747 36.81 -5.48 -3.91
CA GLY A 747 37.30 -4.96 -5.20
C GLY A 747 37.10 -5.84 -6.41
N ALA A 748 36.72 -7.11 -6.25
CA ALA A 748 36.46 -7.97 -7.38
C ALA A 748 35.01 -7.82 -7.86
N SER A 749 34.85 -7.05 -8.93
CA SER A 749 33.63 -6.98 -9.75
C SER A 749 33.10 -8.39 -10.02
N LEU A 750 31.89 -8.68 -9.56
CA LEU A 750 31.19 -9.94 -9.80
C LEU A 750 30.67 -9.97 -11.26
N SER A 751 31.58 -10.19 -12.19
CA SER A 751 31.19 -10.61 -13.55
C SER A 751 30.81 -12.10 -13.51
N ALA A 752 29.56 -12.36 -13.87
CA ALA A 752 29.04 -13.71 -14.05
C ALA A 752 29.90 -14.49 -15.06
N THR A 753 30.46 -15.61 -14.64
CA THR A 753 31.00 -16.63 -15.54
C THR A 753 29.92 -17.68 -15.80
N PRO A 754 29.52 -17.94 -17.06
CA PRO A 754 28.63 -19.04 -17.40
C PRO A 754 29.48 -20.32 -17.46
N GLY A 755 29.11 -21.30 -16.66
CA GLY A 755 29.73 -22.62 -16.73
C GLY A 755 29.64 -23.41 -15.42
N ALA A 756 28.46 -23.72 -14.96
CA ALA A 756 28.22 -24.77 -13.98
C ALA A 756 27.52 -25.92 -14.69
N GLN A 757 28.24 -27.05 -14.77
CA GLN A 757 27.79 -28.33 -15.30
C GLN A 757 26.49 -28.79 -14.60
N ASP A 758 25.63 -29.42 -15.42
CA ASP A 758 24.34 -30.01 -15.09
C ASP A 758 24.36 -30.99 -13.90
N GLY A 759 24.25 -30.45 -12.67
CA GLY A 759 23.97 -31.22 -11.47
C GLY A 759 22.47 -31.14 -11.09
N LEU A 760 21.97 -32.19 -10.42
CA LEU A 760 20.64 -32.16 -9.80
C LEU A 760 20.62 -31.09 -8.69
N THR A 761 19.53 -30.33 -8.59
CA THR A 761 19.32 -29.41 -7.46
C THR A 761 19.06 -30.23 -6.19
N SER A 762 19.24 -29.64 -5.00
CA SER A 762 18.98 -30.32 -3.72
C SER A 762 17.57 -30.91 -3.65
N ARG A 763 16.59 -30.23 -4.23
CA ARG A 763 15.20 -30.66 -4.26
C ARG A 763 14.97 -31.83 -5.24
N GLU A 764 15.55 -31.75 -6.42
CA GLU A 764 15.55 -32.86 -7.38
C GLU A 764 16.24 -34.08 -6.78
N PHE A 765 17.30 -33.87 -6.00
CA PHE A 765 17.98 -34.95 -5.28
C PHE A 765 17.11 -35.56 -4.19
N SER A 766 16.41 -34.77 -3.36
CA SER A 766 15.46 -35.26 -2.37
C SER A 766 14.31 -36.06 -3.01
N VAL A 767 13.74 -35.56 -4.10
CA VAL A 767 12.72 -36.32 -4.86
C VAL A 767 13.30 -37.61 -5.40
N LEU A 768 14.55 -37.60 -5.92
CA LEU A 768 15.23 -38.78 -6.45
C LEU A 768 15.52 -39.82 -5.35
N GLN A 769 15.89 -39.40 -4.14
CA GLN A 769 16.05 -40.27 -2.98
C GLN A 769 14.75 -40.99 -2.61
N LEU A 770 13.65 -40.25 -2.53
CA LEU A 770 12.33 -40.83 -2.20
C LEU A 770 11.82 -41.76 -3.33
N VAL A 771 12.14 -41.41 -4.59
CA VAL A 771 11.91 -42.32 -5.72
C VAL A 771 12.74 -43.59 -5.57
N ALA A 772 13.98 -43.50 -5.10
CA ALA A 772 14.83 -44.68 -4.84
C ALA A 772 14.33 -45.54 -3.70
N HIS A 773 13.66 -44.99 -2.69
CA HIS A 773 12.99 -45.69 -1.64
C HIS A 773 11.62 -46.29 -2.06
N GLY A 774 11.21 -46.11 -3.32
CA GLY A 774 10.03 -46.73 -3.89
C GLY A 774 8.71 -45.98 -3.70
N LEU A 775 8.72 -44.77 -3.14
CA LEU A 775 7.51 -43.98 -2.88
C LEU A 775 6.84 -43.54 -4.19
N SER A 776 5.52 -43.54 -4.21
CA SER A 776 4.71 -43.00 -5.30
C SER A 776 4.79 -41.45 -5.32
N ASN A 777 4.42 -40.84 -6.44
CA ASN A 777 4.39 -39.38 -6.51
C ASN A 777 3.42 -38.74 -5.50
N GLN A 778 2.36 -39.46 -5.12
CA GLN A 778 1.43 -39.02 -4.10
C GLN A 778 2.11 -38.98 -2.73
N GLU A 779 2.74 -40.09 -2.32
CA GLU A 779 3.48 -40.20 -1.07
C GLU A 779 4.65 -39.20 -1.00
N ILE A 780 5.35 -38.96 -2.13
CA ILE A 780 6.40 -37.93 -2.23
C ILE A 780 5.80 -36.55 -2.05
N SER A 781 4.63 -36.28 -2.64
CA SER A 781 3.96 -34.98 -2.47
C SER A 781 3.56 -34.73 -1.01
N GLU A 782 3.07 -35.77 -0.32
CA GLU A 782 2.71 -35.69 1.09
C GLU A 782 3.95 -35.53 1.98
N GLN A 783 5.01 -36.31 1.72
CA GLN A 783 6.24 -36.27 2.52
C GLN A 783 7.06 -35.01 2.33
N LEU A 784 7.05 -34.44 1.13
CA LEU A 784 7.76 -33.21 0.81
C LEU A 784 6.89 -31.95 0.87
N PHE A 785 5.58 -32.10 1.17
CA PHE A 785 4.60 -31.03 1.28
C PHE A 785 4.54 -30.13 0.04
N ILE A 786 4.56 -30.76 -1.15
CA ILE A 786 4.44 -30.06 -2.45
C ILE A 786 3.29 -30.68 -3.26
N SER A 787 2.76 -29.93 -4.22
CA SER A 787 1.70 -30.46 -5.07
C SER A 787 2.15 -31.67 -5.89
N LEU A 788 1.22 -32.56 -6.20
CA LEU A 788 1.46 -33.71 -7.06
C LEU A 788 2.04 -33.29 -8.43
N ASN A 789 1.60 -32.14 -8.93
CA ASN A 789 2.10 -31.57 -10.19
C ASN A 789 3.56 -31.11 -10.06
N THR A 790 3.95 -30.56 -8.92
CA THR A 790 5.32 -30.17 -8.62
C THR A 790 6.25 -31.39 -8.58
N VAL A 791 5.83 -32.52 -7.95
CA VAL A 791 6.59 -33.78 -7.96
C VAL A 791 6.77 -34.30 -9.38
N LYS A 792 5.71 -34.28 -10.21
CA LYS A 792 5.78 -34.66 -11.62
C LYS A 792 6.78 -33.79 -12.38
N ALA A 793 6.74 -32.46 -12.17
CA ALA A 793 7.67 -31.54 -12.82
C ALA A 793 9.13 -31.80 -12.40
N HIS A 794 9.41 -32.04 -11.12
CA HIS A 794 10.74 -32.45 -10.67
C HIS A 794 11.18 -33.77 -11.27
N THR A 795 10.31 -34.77 -11.35
CA THR A 795 10.63 -36.08 -11.95
C THR A 795 11.00 -35.92 -13.44
N VAL A 796 10.30 -35.06 -14.17
CA VAL A 796 10.62 -34.76 -15.58
C VAL A 796 12.00 -34.08 -15.68
N LYS A 797 12.29 -33.09 -14.85
CA LYS A 797 13.59 -32.38 -14.81
C LYS A 797 14.74 -33.34 -14.41
N ILE A 798 14.53 -34.21 -13.43
CA ILE A 798 15.51 -35.25 -13.04
C ILE A 798 15.82 -36.17 -14.22
N ASN A 799 14.78 -36.68 -14.85
CA ASN A 799 14.95 -37.57 -16.02
C ASN A 799 15.72 -36.89 -17.15
N HIS A 800 15.41 -35.61 -17.43
CA HIS A 800 16.11 -34.83 -18.46
C HIS A 800 17.59 -34.61 -18.10
N LYS A 801 17.89 -34.21 -16.84
CA LYS A 801 19.26 -33.96 -16.37
C LYS A 801 20.11 -35.25 -16.30
N LEU A 802 19.51 -36.38 -16.01
CA LEU A 802 20.19 -37.68 -15.99
C LEU A 802 20.21 -38.36 -17.34
N GLY A 803 19.60 -37.78 -18.38
CA GLY A 803 19.55 -38.33 -19.73
C GLY A 803 18.74 -39.60 -19.87
N VAL A 804 17.69 -39.79 -19.03
CA VAL A 804 16.89 -41.02 -18.99
C VAL A 804 15.41 -40.74 -19.26
N LYS A 805 14.65 -41.77 -19.68
CA LYS A 805 13.21 -41.61 -19.99
C LYS A 805 12.25 -42.11 -18.90
N ARG A 806 12.75 -42.92 -17.98
CA ARG A 806 11.88 -43.57 -16.95
C ARG A 806 12.50 -43.38 -15.57
N ARG A 807 11.59 -43.30 -14.56
CA ARG A 807 11.98 -43.06 -13.13
C ARG A 807 12.90 -44.15 -12.59
N THR A 808 12.72 -45.40 -12.97
CA THR A 808 13.61 -46.52 -12.58
C THR A 808 14.97 -46.39 -13.18
N GLN A 809 15.09 -45.91 -14.41
CA GLN A 809 16.38 -45.60 -15.05
C GLN A 809 17.09 -44.45 -14.37
N ALA A 810 16.34 -43.44 -13.87
CA ALA A 810 16.94 -42.33 -13.12
C ALA A 810 17.61 -42.83 -11.84
N VAL A 811 16.97 -43.71 -11.07
CA VAL A 811 17.57 -44.33 -9.88
C VAL A 811 18.82 -45.14 -10.23
N MET A 812 18.76 -45.98 -11.27
CA MET A 812 19.88 -46.77 -11.71
C MET A 812 21.07 -45.88 -12.15
N ARG A 813 20.77 -44.83 -12.90
CA ARG A 813 21.78 -43.90 -13.38
C ARG A 813 22.40 -43.08 -12.23
N ALA A 814 21.58 -42.64 -11.27
CA ALA A 814 22.08 -41.95 -10.09
C ALA A 814 22.96 -42.86 -9.21
N LYS A 815 22.62 -44.16 -9.06
CA LYS A 815 23.49 -45.13 -8.39
C LYS A 815 24.80 -45.36 -9.14
N SER A 816 24.78 -45.47 -10.46
CA SER A 816 26.00 -45.60 -11.29
C SER A 816 26.89 -44.36 -11.23
N LEU A 817 26.36 -43.20 -10.95
CA LEU A 817 27.09 -41.94 -10.78
C LEU A 817 27.52 -41.68 -9.33
N GLY A 818 27.25 -42.62 -8.39
CA GLY A 818 27.59 -42.47 -6.98
C GLY A 818 26.75 -41.40 -6.22
N MET A 819 25.64 -40.96 -6.82
CA MET A 819 24.74 -39.96 -6.21
C MET A 819 23.78 -40.57 -5.19
N LEU A 820 23.52 -41.89 -5.25
CA LEU A 820 22.68 -42.66 -4.33
C LEU A 820 23.47 -43.89 -3.86
N ALA A 821 23.30 -44.21 -2.60
CA ALA A 821 23.88 -45.42 -2.02
C ALA A 821 23.22 -46.71 -2.53
#